data_646aa2b652c4681f5e569ecec1681995
#
_entry.id   646aa2b652c4681f5e569ecec1681995
#
_cell.length_a   1.000
_cell.length_b   1.000
_cell.length_c   1.000
_cell.angle_alpha   90.00
_cell.angle_beta   90.00
_cell.angle_gamma   90.00
#
_symmetry.space_group_name_H-M   'P 1'
#
loop_
_entity.id
_entity.type
_entity.pdbx_description
1 polymer ?
#
loop_
_entity_poly.entity_id
_entity_poly.type
_entity_poly.pdbx_seq_one_letter_code
_entity_poly.pdbx_strand_id
1 'polypeptide(L)'
;AGDVNRLSAQATPGWWADKIITPYGHDGMIGSKPAFRGVLQITFADGRIQNFGTNCTDWKVSVAGPVTHAAIFDGEEYDARIPQGYLTPEKLGVPEKFDEFKGNIFPSDGAEVYLRRDLALKPQAAYVWKDVEDTGEKEYGKVVIAKEYAPGEEMIVKAGENLVIDFGQNTAGIPEFEFSAAEGTVLTFLPSEILNDGNGAVSRGMDGPEGSIHRENLRAHKIGIRLIYTFGADKGYVTYHPSSTFFGYRYASVSATAPVKIRSIVTLPVSSITKELETGTLTTGNALINQLISNTVWGQRSNYLSIPTDCPQRNERLGWTADTQVFAETGSFFANTDRFFHKWTRDIRDTQTELGGYPGVAPYGQYGAAPTEMMRVGWADAGVIVPWVVWKQFGDNSIVDENWEAMERFMNHVNETKYDHAALATENGNDQYADWLSYEALESHAPKFDKDASGKRTLKKDYDEYWDYLGASYWAIDAAMMRDMAKATGRDWKAYEAMATDAVAYLRENFLISDGSFRNAVFNTMQTPALFALKNGLVEGQAKENMTARLRRNFETHDMCLQTGFLGTSILMPTLSENGMDDIAWNLLFQRKNPSWLYSVDNGATTIWERWNSYTIESGMGPKGMNSFNHYAYGCVCEWLWKTAAGIAADTETPGFRHIIMKPVPDRRLGFLKASYKSAAGLITSEWKYDGDIWKWHFSIPEGSTAIVFLPDGSAPKKYVSGSHSVKLTLGK
;
A
#
# COMPACT_ATOMS: atom_id res chain seq x y z
N ALA A 1 26.77 43.63 -7.46
CA ALA A 1 26.88 42.21 -7.40
C ALA A 1 28.31 41.81 -7.74
N GLY A 2 29.06 41.43 -6.77
CA GLY A 2 30.39 40.86 -6.90
C GLY A 2 30.52 39.56 -6.12
N ASP A 3 29.38 38.98 -5.78
CA ASP A 3 29.34 37.78 -4.93
C ASP A 3 29.47 36.51 -5.75
N VAL A 4 30.30 35.60 -5.27
CA VAL A 4 30.43 34.25 -5.84
C VAL A 4 29.21 33.43 -5.42
N ASN A 5 28.40 33.05 -6.40
CA ASN A 5 27.34 32.08 -6.16
C ASN A 5 27.92 30.67 -6.20
N ARG A 6 27.58 29.85 -5.24
CA ARG A 6 27.95 28.42 -5.19
C ARG A 6 26.72 27.56 -5.33
N LEU A 7 26.74 26.62 -6.25
CA LEU A 7 25.76 25.53 -6.37
C LEU A 7 26.40 24.24 -5.85
N SER A 8 25.72 23.54 -4.98
CA SER A 8 26.15 22.24 -4.45
C SER A 8 25.02 21.23 -4.53
N ALA A 9 25.38 19.96 -4.74
CA ALA A 9 24.46 18.84 -4.69
C ALA A 9 25.08 17.73 -3.83
N GLN A 10 24.24 17.05 -3.07
CA GLN A 10 24.62 15.85 -2.32
C GLN A 10 23.93 14.66 -2.98
N ALA A 11 24.67 13.61 -3.31
CA ALA A 11 24.15 12.36 -3.83
C ALA A 11 24.47 11.24 -2.85
N THR A 12 23.50 10.36 -2.64
CA THR A 12 23.63 9.12 -1.86
C THR A 12 23.34 7.93 -2.77
N PRO A 13 23.70 6.70 -2.38
CA PRO A 13 23.45 5.51 -3.19
C PRO A 13 21.99 5.36 -3.66
N GLY A 14 21.01 5.64 -2.80
CA GLY A 14 19.60 5.52 -3.10
C GLY A 14 19.23 4.14 -3.64
N TRP A 15 18.15 4.03 -4.40
CA TRP A 15 17.78 2.78 -5.07
C TRP A 15 18.75 2.39 -6.19
N TRP A 16 19.58 3.31 -6.69
CA TRP A 16 20.48 3.06 -7.80
C TRP A 16 21.68 2.16 -7.42
N ALA A 17 22.36 2.49 -6.32
CA ALA A 17 23.63 1.86 -5.96
C ALA A 17 23.62 1.21 -4.58
N ASP A 18 22.50 1.25 -3.84
CA ASP A 18 22.32 0.60 -2.55
C ASP A 18 21.62 -0.76 -2.72
N LYS A 19 21.36 -1.43 -1.61
CA LYS A 19 20.59 -2.67 -1.55
C LYS A 19 19.16 -2.42 -1.99
N ILE A 20 18.71 -3.18 -2.96
CA ILE A 20 17.31 -3.32 -3.30
C ILE A 20 16.95 -4.75 -2.97
N ILE A 21 15.88 -4.93 -2.21
CA ILE A 21 15.33 -6.23 -1.89
C ILE A 21 16.29 -7.14 -1.14
N THR A 22 15.82 -7.53 -0.04
CA THR A 22 16.44 -8.61 0.68
C THR A 22 15.39 -9.69 1.00
N PRO A 23 15.81 -10.85 1.38
CA PRO A 23 17.13 -11.21 1.88
C PRO A 23 18.22 -11.41 0.82
N TYR A 24 17.92 -11.23 -0.45
CA TYR A 24 18.74 -11.67 -1.57
C TYR A 24 19.43 -10.53 -2.33
N GLY A 25 19.10 -9.26 -2.03
CA GLY A 25 19.67 -8.10 -2.69
C GLY A 25 21.13 -7.86 -2.33
N HIS A 26 21.90 -7.45 -3.33
CA HIS A 26 23.29 -7.02 -3.18
C HIS A 26 23.38 -5.51 -3.45
N ASP A 27 24.40 -4.87 -2.90
CA ASP A 27 24.71 -3.48 -3.26
C ASP A 27 25.00 -3.40 -4.76
N GLY A 28 24.54 -2.33 -5.40
CA GLY A 28 24.86 -2.06 -6.79
C GLY A 28 24.16 -2.94 -7.82
N MET A 29 22.98 -3.46 -7.54
CA MET A 29 22.21 -4.28 -8.50
C MET A 29 21.84 -3.55 -9.78
N ILE A 30 21.52 -2.26 -9.70
CA ILE A 30 21.18 -1.42 -10.85
C ILE A 30 22.39 -0.66 -11.34
N GLY A 31 23.17 -0.07 -10.43
CA GLY A 31 24.39 0.68 -10.72
C GLY A 31 25.38 0.64 -9.55
N SER A 32 26.65 0.93 -9.81
CA SER A 32 27.71 0.75 -8.83
C SER A 32 28.03 2.02 -8.02
N LYS A 33 27.75 3.20 -8.57
CA LYS A 33 28.12 4.50 -8.00
C LYS A 33 27.00 5.52 -8.16
N PRO A 34 26.75 6.37 -7.14
CA PRO A 34 25.87 7.52 -7.32
C PRO A 34 26.50 8.49 -8.33
N ALA A 35 25.66 9.10 -9.16
CA ALA A 35 26.06 10.11 -10.13
C ALA A 35 25.09 11.29 -10.12
N PHE A 36 25.59 12.47 -10.48
CA PHE A 36 24.79 13.66 -10.55
C PHE A 36 24.98 14.38 -11.88
N ARG A 37 23.86 14.72 -12.52
CA ARG A 37 23.79 15.61 -13.67
C ARG A 37 22.80 16.70 -13.40
N GLY A 38 23.23 17.96 -13.52
CA GLY A 38 22.38 19.11 -13.32
C GLY A 38 22.65 20.23 -14.34
N VAL A 39 21.64 21.05 -14.60
CA VAL A 39 21.75 22.28 -15.40
C VAL A 39 21.05 23.39 -14.63
N LEU A 40 21.79 24.46 -14.34
CA LEU A 40 21.23 25.73 -13.86
C LEU A 40 20.93 26.59 -15.06
N GLN A 41 19.67 26.92 -15.30
CA GLN A 41 19.26 27.90 -16.30
C GLN A 41 18.94 29.23 -15.63
N ILE A 42 19.59 30.30 -16.09
CA ILE A 42 19.33 31.65 -15.63
C ILE A 42 18.68 32.42 -16.78
N THR A 43 17.49 32.96 -16.53
CA THR A 43 16.81 33.88 -17.42
C THR A 43 17.02 35.29 -16.89
N PHE A 44 17.69 36.15 -17.64
CA PHE A 44 17.92 37.53 -17.29
C PHE A 44 16.69 38.42 -17.57
N ALA A 45 16.65 39.59 -16.99
CA ALA A 45 15.55 40.54 -17.18
C ALA A 45 15.37 40.99 -18.64
N ASP A 46 16.43 40.94 -19.44
CA ASP A 46 16.41 41.22 -20.88
C ASP A 46 15.98 40.02 -21.76
N GLY A 47 15.58 38.91 -21.14
CA GLY A 47 15.14 37.67 -21.82
C GLY A 47 16.28 36.75 -22.27
N ARG A 48 17.56 37.12 -22.06
CA ARG A 48 18.68 36.21 -22.32
C ARG A 48 18.60 34.98 -21.39
N ILE A 49 18.93 33.82 -21.94
CA ILE A 49 19.03 32.56 -21.20
C ILE A 49 20.50 32.13 -21.20
N GLN A 50 21.00 31.78 -20.03
CA GLN A 50 22.32 31.18 -19.84
C GLN A 50 22.21 29.88 -19.07
N ASN A 51 22.83 28.82 -19.58
CA ASN A 51 22.82 27.49 -18.94
C ASN A 51 24.21 27.15 -18.39
N PHE A 52 24.25 26.62 -17.18
CA PHE A 52 25.44 26.11 -16.50
C PHE A 52 25.22 24.65 -16.17
N GLY A 53 25.84 23.76 -16.94
CA GLY A 53 25.74 22.30 -16.74
C GLY A 53 26.86 21.74 -15.88
N THR A 54 26.64 20.58 -15.31
CA THR A 54 27.70 19.78 -14.67
C THR A 54 28.75 19.40 -15.72
N ASN A 55 30.02 19.49 -15.32
CA ASN A 55 31.17 19.10 -16.15
C ASN A 55 32.33 18.69 -15.26
N CYS A 56 33.37 18.08 -15.82
CA CYS A 56 34.55 17.62 -15.09
C CYS A 56 35.64 18.72 -14.93
N THR A 57 35.43 19.92 -15.48
CA THR A 57 36.40 21.03 -15.42
C THR A 57 36.10 21.95 -14.25
N ASP A 58 34.86 22.45 -14.16
CA ASP A 58 34.47 23.50 -13.24
C ASP A 58 33.93 22.98 -11.92
N TRP A 59 33.33 21.83 -11.98
CA TRP A 59 32.80 21.15 -10.78
C TRP A 59 33.89 20.45 -9.98
N LYS A 60 33.69 20.40 -8.67
CA LYS A 60 34.54 19.62 -7.76
C LYS A 60 33.66 18.65 -7.00
N VAL A 61 34.24 17.52 -6.60
CA VAL A 61 33.57 16.47 -5.84
C VAL A 61 34.31 16.23 -4.52
N SER A 62 33.57 15.94 -3.47
CA SER A 62 34.14 15.49 -2.20
C SER A 62 33.33 14.30 -1.69
N VAL A 63 34.01 13.28 -1.20
CA VAL A 63 33.43 12.16 -0.45
C VAL A 63 33.56 12.37 1.06
N ALA A 64 34.12 13.50 1.48
CA ALA A 64 34.21 13.88 2.88
C ALA A 64 33.04 14.78 3.25
N GLY A 65 32.35 14.47 4.33
CA GLY A 65 31.21 15.23 4.83
C GLY A 65 30.66 14.63 6.11
N PRO A 66 29.75 15.31 6.78
CA PRO A 66 29.20 14.86 8.06
C PRO A 66 28.31 13.62 7.93
N VAL A 67 27.71 13.34 6.77
CA VAL A 67 26.99 12.09 6.51
C VAL A 67 28.03 11.01 6.22
N THR A 68 28.27 10.14 7.18
CA THR A 68 29.30 9.07 7.12
C THR A 68 28.76 7.76 6.60
N HIS A 69 27.43 7.55 6.72
CA HIS A 69 26.70 6.45 6.15
C HIS A 69 25.31 6.93 5.71
N ALA A 70 24.84 6.47 4.55
CA ALA A 70 23.52 6.77 4.03
C ALA A 70 23.01 5.61 3.19
N ALA A 71 21.92 5.00 3.61
CA ALA A 71 21.22 3.94 2.91
C ALA A 71 19.71 4.05 3.13
N ILE A 72 18.93 3.78 2.09
CA ILE A 72 17.47 3.89 2.22
C ILE A 72 16.92 2.93 3.27
N PHE A 73 17.42 1.70 3.33
CA PHE A 73 16.99 0.71 4.31
C PHE A 73 17.67 0.88 5.67
N ASP A 74 19.02 0.96 5.67
CA ASP A 74 19.82 0.92 6.89
C ASP A 74 19.66 2.19 7.73
N GLY A 75 19.47 3.34 7.07
CA GLY A 75 19.34 4.63 7.71
C GLY A 75 20.48 5.59 7.42
N GLU A 76 20.75 6.52 8.35
CA GLU A 76 21.77 7.56 8.19
C GLU A 76 22.62 7.67 9.44
N GLU A 77 23.94 7.86 9.26
CA GLU A 77 24.89 8.20 10.32
C GLU A 77 25.49 9.58 10.02
N TYR A 78 25.33 10.50 10.97
CA TYR A 78 25.78 11.89 10.87
C TYR A 78 26.76 12.24 11.99
N ASP A 79 27.94 12.74 11.63
CA ASP A 79 28.93 13.21 12.58
C ASP A 79 29.11 14.74 12.47
N ALA A 80 28.52 15.48 13.41
CA ALA A 80 28.53 16.93 13.41
C ALA A 80 29.93 17.56 13.69
N ARG A 81 30.92 16.74 14.04
CA ARG A 81 32.32 17.17 14.18
C ARG A 81 33.00 17.33 12.82
N ILE A 82 32.49 16.66 11.79
CA ILE A 82 33.03 16.71 10.44
C ILE A 82 32.42 17.90 9.67
N PRO A 83 33.22 18.82 9.13
CA PRO A 83 32.70 19.92 8.34
C PRO A 83 32.13 19.42 7.01
N GLN A 84 31.22 20.19 6.41
CA GLN A 84 30.73 19.93 5.06
C GLN A 84 31.90 19.84 4.08
N GLY A 85 31.89 18.85 3.20
CA GLY A 85 33.02 18.56 2.31
C GLY A 85 33.44 19.72 1.41
N TYR A 86 32.51 20.59 0.99
CA TYR A 86 32.82 21.79 0.20
C TYR A 86 33.51 22.91 1.01
N LEU A 87 33.55 22.79 2.33
CA LEU A 87 34.29 23.70 3.21
C LEU A 87 35.75 23.27 3.44
N THR A 88 36.17 22.15 2.85
CA THR A 88 37.47 21.55 3.01
C THR A 88 38.14 21.43 1.65
N PRO A 89 38.75 22.55 1.13
CA PRO A 89 39.28 22.64 -0.24
C PRO A 89 40.30 21.54 -0.57
N GLU A 90 41.08 21.09 0.39
CA GLU A 90 42.08 20.04 0.22
C GLU A 90 41.49 18.65 0.01
N LYS A 91 40.20 18.48 0.30
CA LYS A 91 39.43 17.24 0.08
C LYS A 91 38.59 17.27 -1.21
N LEU A 92 38.72 18.35 -2.01
CA LEU A 92 38.02 18.48 -3.28
C LEU A 92 38.81 17.82 -4.40
N GLY A 93 38.21 16.83 -5.04
CA GLY A 93 38.75 16.15 -6.23
C GLY A 93 38.09 16.65 -7.52
N VAL A 94 38.58 16.13 -8.63
CA VAL A 94 37.98 16.31 -9.96
C VAL A 94 36.93 15.21 -10.14
N PRO A 95 35.69 15.54 -10.54
CA PRO A 95 34.71 14.52 -10.83
C PRO A 95 35.05 13.74 -12.09
N GLU A 96 34.70 12.46 -12.11
CA GLU A 96 34.83 11.62 -13.27
C GLU A 96 33.53 11.63 -14.08
N LYS A 97 33.65 11.38 -15.39
CA LYS A 97 32.48 11.14 -16.23
C LYS A 97 31.89 9.78 -15.90
N PHE A 98 30.59 9.76 -15.71
CA PHE A 98 29.85 8.53 -15.40
C PHE A 98 29.37 7.89 -16.71
N ASP A 99 29.87 6.71 -17.03
CA ASP A 99 29.59 5.99 -18.27
C ASP A 99 28.84 4.65 -18.08
N GLU A 100 28.46 4.29 -16.86
CA GLU A 100 27.74 3.04 -16.60
C GLU A 100 26.28 3.10 -17.10
N PHE A 101 25.64 4.27 -17.00
CA PHE A 101 24.26 4.43 -17.45
C PHE A 101 24.18 4.54 -18.98
N LYS A 102 23.51 3.58 -19.59
CA LYS A 102 23.31 3.53 -21.06
C LYS A 102 21.88 3.89 -21.51
N GLY A 103 21.00 4.14 -20.54
CA GLY A 103 19.61 4.49 -20.82
C GLY A 103 19.44 5.97 -21.23
N ASN A 104 18.22 6.32 -21.55
CA ASN A 104 17.82 7.71 -21.81
C ASN A 104 17.53 8.44 -20.50
N ILE A 105 17.78 9.74 -20.49
CA ILE A 105 17.44 10.65 -19.38
C ILE A 105 16.25 11.48 -19.82
N PHE A 106 15.15 11.35 -19.10
CA PHE A 106 13.92 12.12 -19.31
C PHE A 106 13.68 13.06 -18.14
N PRO A 107 12.91 14.15 -18.34
CA PRO A 107 12.34 14.88 -17.21
C PRO A 107 11.53 13.93 -16.33
N SER A 108 11.59 14.08 -15.02
CA SER A 108 10.75 13.29 -14.12
C SER A 108 9.28 13.64 -14.34
N ASP A 109 8.50 12.67 -14.72
CA ASP A 109 7.04 12.76 -14.84
C ASP A 109 6.32 12.03 -13.69
N GLY A 110 7.09 11.35 -12.85
CA GLY A 110 6.57 10.65 -11.67
C GLY A 110 6.17 11.58 -10.53
N ALA A 111 5.45 11.02 -9.59
CA ALA A 111 5.15 11.70 -8.34
C ALA A 111 6.40 11.74 -7.46
N GLU A 112 6.82 12.93 -7.05
CA GLU A 112 7.92 13.13 -6.13
C GLU A 112 7.50 12.80 -4.70
N VAL A 113 8.47 12.52 -3.83
CA VAL A 113 8.24 12.30 -2.39
C VAL A 113 8.49 13.60 -1.64
N TYR A 114 7.51 14.01 -0.85
CA TYR A 114 7.54 15.27 -0.10
C TYR A 114 7.48 15.02 1.41
N LEU A 115 8.08 15.94 2.17
CA LEU A 115 7.85 16.04 3.61
C LEU A 115 6.47 16.67 3.84
N ARG A 116 5.57 15.94 4.47
CA ARG A 116 4.22 16.38 4.85
C ARG A 116 4.26 17.09 6.22
N ARG A 117 4.87 18.26 6.25
CA ARG A 117 4.97 19.08 7.48
C ARG A 117 3.62 19.46 8.06
N ASP A 118 2.58 19.51 7.22
CA ASP A 118 1.19 19.72 7.63
C ASP A 118 0.62 18.55 8.45
N LEU A 119 1.22 17.37 8.35
CA LEU A 119 0.88 16.15 9.09
C LEU A 119 1.91 15.80 10.18
N ALA A 120 2.77 16.73 10.57
CA ALA A 120 3.80 16.48 11.57
C ALA A 120 3.22 15.89 12.87
N LEU A 121 3.77 14.77 13.31
CA LEU A 121 3.32 14.02 14.48
C LEU A 121 4.18 14.37 15.68
N LYS A 122 3.55 14.79 16.79
CA LYS A 122 4.20 15.03 18.07
C LYS A 122 4.07 13.81 18.97
N PRO A 123 5.00 13.59 19.92
CA PRO A 123 4.85 12.55 20.94
C PRO A 123 3.50 12.65 21.67
N GLN A 124 2.79 11.54 21.73
CA GLN A 124 1.57 11.38 22.53
C GLN A 124 1.91 10.87 23.93
N ALA A 125 2.96 10.03 24.00
CA ALA A 125 3.52 9.52 25.23
C ALA A 125 5.03 9.33 25.08
N ALA A 126 5.77 9.50 26.17
CA ALA A 126 7.19 9.17 26.21
C ALA A 126 7.60 8.74 27.63
N TYR A 127 8.46 7.74 27.71
CA TYR A 127 8.98 7.26 29.00
C TYR A 127 10.42 6.73 28.87
N VAL A 128 11.18 6.90 29.95
CA VAL A 128 12.50 6.31 30.10
C VAL A 128 12.41 5.05 30.92
N TRP A 129 13.05 4.00 30.46
CA TRP A 129 13.24 2.76 31.21
C TRP A 129 14.70 2.31 31.19
N LYS A 130 15.10 1.50 32.16
CA LYS A 130 16.46 1.00 32.31
C LYS A 130 16.52 -0.48 32.68
N ASP A 131 15.61 -0.90 33.54
CA ASP A 131 15.58 -2.25 34.11
C ASP A 131 14.32 -3.01 33.63
N VAL A 132 14.34 -4.33 33.75
CA VAL A 132 13.23 -5.22 33.44
C VAL A 132 12.87 -5.99 34.72
N GLU A 133 11.59 -6.01 35.07
CA GLU A 133 11.07 -6.84 36.14
C GLU A 133 10.47 -8.14 35.56
N ASP A 134 10.74 -9.26 36.25
CA ASP A 134 10.05 -10.51 36.01
C ASP A 134 8.73 -10.51 36.77
N THR A 135 7.63 -10.44 36.03
CA THR A 135 6.29 -10.48 36.63
C THR A 135 5.78 -11.90 36.89
N GLY A 136 6.51 -12.93 36.45
CA GLY A 136 6.09 -14.32 36.51
C GLY A 136 4.96 -14.68 35.55
N GLU A 137 4.43 -13.69 34.81
CA GLU A 137 3.32 -13.87 33.86
C GLU A 137 3.81 -13.96 32.39
N LYS A 138 4.96 -13.35 32.11
CA LYS A 138 5.49 -13.19 30.74
C LYS A 138 6.97 -13.56 30.67
N GLU A 139 7.36 -14.26 29.62
CA GLU A 139 8.71 -14.81 29.45
C GLU A 139 9.82 -13.74 29.47
N TYR A 140 9.57 -12.59 28.85
CA TYR A 140 10.55 -11.50 28.77
C TYR A 140 10.35 -10.41 29.84
N GLY A 141 9.37 -10.58 30.75
CA GLY A 141 9.06 -9.59 31.76
C GLY A 141 8.52 -8.28 31.19
N LYS A 142 8.63 -7.22 31.98
CA LYS A 142 8.13 -5.88 31.67
C LYS A 142 9.17 -4.82 31.97
N VAL A 143 9.24 -3.74 31.18
CA VAL A 143 10.14 -2.62 31.44
C VAL A 143 9.74 -1.88 32.72
N VAL A 144 10.73 -1.52 33.54
CA VAL A 144 10.54 -0.66 34.69
C VAL A 144 10.68 0.80 34.24
N ILE A 145 9.56 1.51 34.27
CA ILE A 145 9.51 2.93 33.86
C ILE A 145 10.15 3.77 34.99
N ALA A 146 11.26 4.41 34.66
CA ALA A 146 11.98 5.29 35.60
C ALA A 146 11.37 6.71 35.61
N LYS A 147 10.88 7.18 34.46
CA LYS A 147 10.24 8.50 34.31
C LYS A 147 9.32 8.50 33.09
N GLU A 148 8.14 9.09 33.25
CA GLU A 148 7.24 9.49 32.16
C GLU A 148 7.41 10.98 31.87
N TYR A 149 7.19 11.38 30.62
CA TYR A 149 7.22 12.77 30.19
C TYR A 149 5.84 13.23 29.70
N ALA A 150 5.42 14.40 30.16
CA ALA A 150 4.23 15.03 29.64
C ALA A 150 4.44 15.51 28.18
N PRO A 151 3.38 15.57 27.36
CA PRO A 151 3.47 16.13 26.02
C PRO A 151 4.07 17.55 26.01
N GLY A 152 5.18 17.75 25.28
CA GLY A 152 5.89 19.02 25.20
C GLY A 152 6.91 19.27 26.32
N GLU A 153 7.06 18.36 27.27
CA GLU A 153 8.14 18.43 28.27
C GLU A 153 9.49 18.13 27.60
N GLU A 154 10.54 18.85 28.00
CA GLU A 154 11.91 18.54 27.59
C GLU A 154 12.34 17.18 28.13
N MET A 155 12.72 16.28 27.24
CA MET A 155 13.14 14.92 27.59
C MET A 155 14.67 14.88 27.78
N ILE A 156 15.10 14.08 28.76
CA ILE A 156 16.54 13.84 29.04
C ILE A 156 16.79 12.34 28.98
N VAL A 157 17.75 11.93 28.16
CA VAL A 157 18.23 10.55 28.06
C VAL A 157 19.66 10.50 28.58
N LYS A 158 19.94 9.65 29.58
CA LYS A 158 21.28 9.42 30.13
C LYS A 158 21.88 8.16 29.56
N ALA A 159 23.19 8.00 29.72
CA ALA A 159 23.87 6.76 29.34
C ALA A 159 23.25 5.54 30.03
N GLY A 160 22.95 4.50 29.26
CA GLY A 160 22.33 3.27 29.76
C GLY A 160 20.81 3.33 29.97
N GLU A 161 20.17 4.46 29.65
CA GLU A 161 18.71 4.60 29.63
C GLU A 161 18.16 4.43 28.19
N ASN A 162 16.92 3.97 28.09
CA ASN A 162 16.18 3.90 26.85
C ASN A 162 14.94 4.78 26.94
N LEU A 163 14.84 5.80 26.11
CA LEU A 163 13.63 6.63 25.97
C LEU A 163 12.74 6.03 24.87
N VAL A 164 11.56 5.54 25.23
CA VAL A 164 10.54 5.11 24.27
C VAL A 164 9.58 6.27 24.04
N ILE A 165 9.25 6.51 22.77
CA ILE A 165 8.35 7.56 22.32
C ILE A 165 7.23 6.92 21.49
N ASP A 166 5.97 7.22 21.80
CA ASP A 166 4.79 6.93 20.97
C ASP A 166 4.35 8.20 20.24
N PHE A 167 4.40 8.21 18.92
CA PHE A 167 3.90 9.31 18.07
C PHE A 167 2.39 9.19 17.78
N GLY A 168 1.74 8.14 18.26
CA GLY A 168 0.30 7.93 18.11
C GLY A 168 -0.17 7.44 16.74
N GLN A 169 0.67 7.51 15.71
CA GLN A 169 0.34 7.15 14.34
C GLN A 169 1.52 6.43 13.67
N ASN A 170 1.28 5.25 13.10
CA ASN A 170 2.25 4.57 12.23
C ASN A 170 2.31 5.28 10.87
N THR A 171 3.51 5.57 10.39
CA THR A 171 3.70 6.28 9.10
C THR A 171 5.09 6.03 8.54
N ALA A 172 5.24 6.19 7.22
CA ALA A 172 6.54 6.47 6.64
C ALA A 172 6.95 7.90 6.98
N GLY A 173 8.13 8.10 7.54
CA GLY A 173 8.56 9.42 7.96
C GLY A 173 10.00 9.49 8.42
N ILE A 174 10.44 10.70 8.74
CA ILE A 174 11.74 10.98 9.35
C ILE A 174 11.58 11.72 10.68
N PRO A 175 12.44 11.45 11.68
CA PRO A 175 12.45 12.25 12.89
C PRO A 175 13.13 13.60 12.66
N GLU A 176 12.57 14.69 13.16
CA GLU A 176 13.22 15.98 13.27
C GLU A 176 13.40 16.32 14.75
N PHE A 177 14.65 16.49 15.16
CA PHE A 177 15.05 16.77 16.54
C PHE A 177 15.43 18.23 16.73
N GLU A 178 15.11 18.76 17.92
CA GLU A 178 15.80 19.91 18.51
C GLU A 178 16.43 19.44 19.82
N PHE A 179 17.77 19.30 19.84
CA PHE A 179 18.49 18.63 20.92
C PHE A 179 19.86 19.26 21.21
N SER A 180 20.43 18.92 22.39
CA SER A 180 21.73 19.41 22.83
C SER A 180 22.43 18.35 23.65
N ALA A 181 23.75 18.22 23.46
CA ALA A 181 24.64 17.38 24.28
C ALA A 181 26.09 17.86 24.15
N ALA A 182 26.96 17.29 24.98
CA ALA A 182 28.42 17.52 24.90
C ALA A 182 28.98 16.95 23.58
N GLU A 183 30.05 17.58 23.08
CA GLU A 183 30.77 17.10 21.90
C GLU A 183 31.19 15.64 22.03
N GLY A 184 31.05 14.88 20.95
CA GLY A 184 31.37 13.46 20.89
C GLY A 184 30.31 12.54 21.48
N THR A 185 29.24 13.09 22.09
CA THR A 185 28.08 12.27 22.50
C THR A 185 27.44 11.65 21.25
N VAL A 186 27.11 10.37 21.32
CA VAL A 186 26.43 9.65 20.24
C VAL A 186 24.99 9.36 20.68
N LEU A 187 24.02 9.81 19.88
CA LEU A 187 22.60 9.46 20.01
C LEU A 187 22.26 8.41 18.97
N THR A 188 21.52 7.40 19.38
CA THR A 188 20.95 6.36 18.51
C THR A 188 19.43 6.41 18.58
N PHE A 189 18.79 6.51 17.41
CA PHE A 189 17.34 6.41 17.24
C PHE A 189 17.01 5.12 16.52
N LEU A 190 16.12 4.32 17.12
CA LEU A 190 15.66 3.03 16.60
C LEU A 190 14.14 3.09 16.38
N PRO A 191 13.66 3.03 15.11
CA PRO A 191 12.23 3.04 14.81
C PRO A 191 11.58 1.68 15.07
N SER A 192 10.27 1.69 15.33
CA SER A 192 9.44 0.48 15.47
C SER A 192 7.97 0.78 15.16
N GLU A 193 7.25 -0.21 14.64
CA GLU A 193 5.82 -0.07 14.36
C GLU A 193 4.94 -0.37 15.58
N ILE A 194 5.40 -1.22 16.51
CA ILE A 194 4.63 -1.73 17.65
C ILE A 194 5.56 -2.01 18.84
N LEU A 195 5.00 -2.03 20.03
CA LEU A 195 5.72 -2.43 21.25
C LEU A 195 5.63 -3.94 21.46
N ASN A 196 6.64 -4.51 22.13
CA ASN A 196 6.60 -5.88 22.63
C ASN A 196 5.53 -6.07 23.68
N ASP A 197 4.92 -7.24 23.71
CA ASP A 197 3.94 -7.67 24.69
C ASP A 197 4.52 -8.57 25.80
N GLY A 198 5.79 -8.86 25.75
CA GLY A 198 6.51 -9.67 26.75
C GLY A 198 6.31 -11.20 26.65
N ASN A 199 5.48 -11.69 25.69
CA ASN A 199 5.02 -13.08 25.64
C ASN A 199 5.85 -13.99 24.71
N GLY A 200 7.13 -14.20 25.01
CA GLY A 200 8.04 -15.00 24.16
C GLY A 200 7.55 -16.39 23.80
N ALA A 201 7.05 -17.15 24.78
CA ALA A 201 6.65 -18.53 24.57
C ALA A 201 5.42 -18.71 23.67
N VAL A 202 4.51 -17.74 23.64
CA VAL A 202 3.28 -17.77 22.84
C VAL A 202 3.39 -16.92 21.57
N SER A 203 4.33 -15.96 21.53
CA SER A 203 4.52 -15.08 20.40
C SER A 203 5.30 -15.75 19.27
N ARG A 204 4.86 -15.56 18.04
CA ARG A 204 5.53 -16.07 16.84
C ARG A 204 6.77 -15.25 16.46
N GLY A 205 6.97 -14.07 17.03
CA GLY A 205 8.03 -13.14 16.69
C GLY A 205 8.43 -12.18 17.80
N MET A 206 8.34 -12.60 19.06
CA MET A 206 8.72 -11.79 20.22
C MET A 206 10.23 -11.62 20.31
N ASP A 207 10.70 -10.40 20.64
CA ASP A 207 12.10 -10.07 20.79
C ASP A 207 12.46 -9.27 22.05
N GLY A 208 11.53 -9.06 22.98
CA GLY A 208 11.85 -8.29 24.20
C GLY A 208 10.72 -8.13 25.21
N PRO A 209 11.00 -7.41 26.31
CA PRO A 209 10.06 -7.22 27.41
C PRO A 209 8.88 -6.31 27.02
N GLU A 210 7.75 -6.51 27.67
CA GLU A 210 6.54 -5.67 27.51
C GLU A 210 6.90 -4.19 27.69
N GLY A 211 6.49 -3.36 26.73
CA GLY A 211 6.74 -1.92 26.70
C GLY A 211 8.08 -1.52 26.08
N SER A 212 8.95 -2.46 25.67
CA SER A 212 10.07 -2.15 24.77
C SER A 212 9.62 -2.14 23.31
N ILE A 213 10.42 -1.58 22.40
CA ILE A 213 10.12 -1.58 20.97
C ILE A 213 10.29 -2.98 20.36
N HIS A 214 9.33 -3.40 19.53
CA HIS A 214 9.40 -4.63 18.75
C HIS A 214 10.11 -4.38 17.41
N ARG A 215 11.15 -5.16 17.08
CA ARG A 215 11.96 -4.94 15.86
C ARG A 215 12.17 -6.17 14.98
N GLU A 216 11.67 -7.33 15.37
CA GLU A 216 11.84 -8.57 14.61
C GLU A 216 11.19 -8.48 13.21
N ASN A 217 10.02 -7.83 13.10
CA ASN A 217 9.30 -7.64 11.85
C ASN A 217 9.99 -6.64 10.90
N LEU A 218 10.91 -5.83 11.38
CA LEU A 218 11.72 -4.94 10.55
C LEU A 218 12.87 -5.68 9.87
N ARG A 219 13.15 -6.93 10.26
CA ARG A 219 14.35 -7.68 9.85
C ARG A 219 15.65 -6.94 10.22
N ALA A 220 15.61 -6.18 11.31
CA ALA A 220 16.69 -5.28 11.74
C ALA A 220 18.00 -6.00 12.07
N HIS A 221 17.97 -7.31 12.31
CA HIS A 221 19.16 -8.16 12.48
C HIS A 221 19.94 -8.37 11.17
N LYS A 222 19.34 -8.07 10.01
CA LYS A 222 19.99 -8.18 8.69
C LYS A 222 20.45 -6.83 8.16
N ILE A 223 19.78 -5.75 8.59
CA ILE A 223 20.06 -4.38 8.19
C ILE A 223 19.99 -3.47 9.42
N GLY A 224 20.68 -2.35 9.39
CA GLY A 224 20.82 -1.45 10.53
C GLY A 224 19.51 -0.85 11.00
N ILE A 225 18.72 -0.29 10.11
CA ILE A 225 17.47 0.49 10.35
C ILE A 225 17.61 1.37 11.59
N ARG A 226 18.46 2.41 11.51
CA ARG A 226 18.75 3.30 12.61
C ARG A 226 19.16 4.69 12.12
N LEU A 227 19.05 5.66 13.01
CA LEU A 227 19.68 6.94 12.85
C LEU A 227 20.73 7.10 13.96
N ILE A 228 21.96 7.47 13.58
CA ILE A 228 23.02 7.80 14.51
C ILE A 228 23.44 9.25 14.32
N TYR A 229 23.47 10.01 15.42
CA TYR A 229 23.95 11.37 15.42
C TYR A 229 25.08 11.56 16.44
N THR A 230 26.27 11.98 15.98
CA THR A 230 27.39 12.35 16.84
C THR A 230 27.43 13.86 16.98
N PHE A 231 27.34 14.35 18.22
CA PHE A 231 27.34 15.78 18.51
C PHE A 231 28.70 16.42 18.25
N GLY A 232 28.67 17.57 17.58
CA GLY A 232 29.84 18.45 17.40
C GLY A 232 30.06 19.37 18.60
N ALA A 233 30.90 20.38 18.40
CA ALA A 233 31.16 21.40 19.42
C ALA A 233 29.85 22.00 19.95
N ASP A 234 29.82 22.25 21.27
CA ASP A 234 28.62 22.76 21.94
C ASP A 234 28.19 24.12 21.34
N LYS A 235 27.02 24.12 20.72
CA LYS A 235 26.35 25.30 20.17
C LYS A 235 24.99 25.53 20.79
N GLY A 236 24.71 24.88 21.93
CA GLY A 236 23.38 24.80 22.52
C GLY A 236 22.48 23.82 21.74
N TYR A 237 21.21 24.17 21.56
CA TYR A 237 20.29 23.32 20.81
C TYR A 237 20.53 23.44 19.31
N VAL A 238 20.58 22.28 18.65
CA VAL A 238 20.67 22.17 17.21
C VAL A 238 19.46 21.42 16.66
N THR A 239 19.05 21.81 15.44
CA THR A 239 17.97 21.09 14.73
C THR A 239 18.59 20.14 13.72
N TYR A 240 18.09 18.91 13.67
CA TYR A 240 18.57 17.90 12.73
C TYR A 240 17.45 16.94 12.31
N HIS A 241 17.46 16.58 11.05
CA HIS A 241 16.71 15.45 10.48
C HIS A 241 17.56 14.75 9.42
N PRO A 242 17.40 13.43 9.19
CA PRO A 242 18.08 12.74 8.09
C PRO A 242 17.57 13.24 6.74
N SER A 243 18.42 13.15 5.71
CA SER A 243 18.10 13.63 4.36
C SER A 243 18.09 12.54 3.29
N SER A 244 18.58 11.34 3.62
CA SER A 244 18.84 10.28 2.64
C SER A 244 18.12 8.97 2.91
N THR A 245 17.25 8.95 3.90
CA THR A 245 16.48 7.77 4.34
C THR A 245 15.10 8.17 4.83
N PHE A 246 14.24 7.19 5.03
CA PHE A 246 13.00 7.29 5.79
C PHE A 246 12.75 5.97 6.52
N PHE A 247 11.88 5.99 7.52
CA PHE A 247 11.53 4.85 8.34
C PHE A 247 10.02 4.66 8.36
N GLY A 248 9.55 3.40 8.49
CA GLY A 248 8.16 3.08 8.81
C GLY A 248 8.04 2.86 10.32
N TYR A 249 7.32 3.72 11.05
CA TYR A 249 7.24 3.60 12.50
C TYR A 249 6.08 4.39 13.12
N ARG A 250 5.66 3.95 14.30
CA ARG A 250 4.84 4.68 15.25
C ARG A 250 5.61 4.98 16.52
N TYR A 251 6.47 4.04 16.93
CA TYR A 251 7.28 4.11 18.14
C TYR A 251 8.75 4.29 17.79
N ALA A 252 9.48 4.87 18.72
CA ALA A 252 10.93 4.91 18.62
C ALA A 252 11.57 4.69 19.99
N SER A 253 12.76 4.07 20.00
CA SER A 253 13.64 4.09 21.15
C SER A 253 14.83 4.98 20.89
N VAL A 254 15.15 5.86 21.83
CA VAL A 254 16.32 6.73 21.79
C VAL A 254 17.25 6.38 22.94
N SER A 255 18.53 6.16 22.62
CA SER A 255 19.59 5.95 23.61
C SER A 255 20.79 6.86 23.33
N ALA A 256 21.64 7.09 24.31
CA ALA A 256 22.79 7.96 24.15
C ALA A 256 23.99 7.50 24.99
N THR A 257 25.22 7.85 24.54
CA THR A 257 26.47 7.53 25.26
C THR A 257 26.76 8.46 26.43
N ALA A 258 26.15 9.64 26.46
CA ALA A 258 26.18 10.63 27.54
C ALA A 258 24.85 11.39 27.58
N PRO A 259 24.55 12.20 28.60
CA PRO A 259 23.26 12.89 28.70
C PRO A 259 22.94 13.76 27.48
N VAL A 260 21.77 13.54 26.89
CA VAL A 260 21.21 14.33 25.80
C VAL A 260 19.92 14.99 26.28
N LYS A 261 19.77 16.29 26.03
CA LYS A 261 18.52 17.02 26.22
C LYS A 261 17.79 17.11 24.88
N ILE A 262 16.56 16.67 24.84
CA ILE A 262 15.68 16.75 23.64
C ILE A 262 14.57 17.73 23.97
N ARG A 263 14.67 18.96 23.40
CA ARG A 263 13.65 20.01 23.57
C ARG A 263 12.40 19.66 22.79
N SER A 264 12.56 19.16 21.60
CA SER A 264 11.47 18.64 20.79
C SER A 264 11.92 17.52 19.86
N ILE A 265 11.01 16.63 19.56
CA ILE A 265 11.10 15.66 18.48
C ILE A 265 9.73 15.60 17.80
N VAL A 266 9.72 15.55 16.49
CA VAL A 266 8.51 15.31 15.69
C VAL A 266 8.82 14.27 14.61
N THR A 267 7.83 13.48 14.24
CA THR A 267 7.87 12.69 13.01
C THR A 267 7.31 13.53 11.88
N LEU A 268 8.09 13.73 10.82
CA LEU A 268 7.64 14.33 9.57
C LEU A 268 7.28 13.22 8.60
N PRO A 269 5.99 12.99 8.31
CA PRO A 269 5.59 12.01 7.31
C PRO A 269 6.16 12.33 5.93
N VAL A 270 6.50 11.29 5.16
CA VAL A 270 6.88 11.39 3.75
C VAL A 270 5.81 10.76 2.89
N SER A 271 5.48 11.37 1.76
CA SER A 271 4.47 10.87 0.84
C SER A 271 4.57 11.51 -0.53
N SER A 272 4.19 10.77 -1.58
CA SER A 272 3.90 11.37 -2.89
C SER A 272 2.49 11.97 -2.95
N ILE A 273 1.64 11.69 -1.97
CA ILE A 273 0.32 12.31 -1.85
C ILE A 273 0.45 13.62 -1.08
N THR A 274 0.46 14.75 -1.81
CA THR A 274 0.44 16.09 -1.19
C THR A 274 -0.97 16.43 -0.70
N LYS A 275 -1.09 17.51 0.08
CA LYS A 275 -2.40 17.98 0.57
C LYS A 275 -3.36 18.35 -0.57
N GLU A 276 -2.82 18.89 -1.66
CA GLU A 276 -3.58 19.31 -2.84
C GLU A 276 -4.13 18.12 -3.63
N LEU A 277 -3.45 16.96 -3.54
CA LEU A 277 -3.87 15.72 -4.18
C LEU A 277 -4.93 14.96 -3.37
N GLU A 278 -5.17 15.31 -2.12
CA GLU A 278 -6.23 14.69 -1.33
C GLU A 278 -7.61 15.12 -1.86
N THR A 279 -8.43 14.16 -2.32
CA THR A 279 -9.69 14.41 -3.02
C THR A 279 -10.92 13.91 -2.29
N GLY A 280 -10.78 12.91 -1.45
CA GLY A 280 -11.90 12.24 -0.80
C GLY A 280 -11.89 12.38 0.72
N THR A 281 -13.07 12.66 1.28
CA THR A 281 -13.30 12.58 2.73
C THR A 281 -14.54 11.75 3.01
N LEU A 282 -14.42 10.81 3.92
CA LEU A 282 -15.50 9.93 4.35
C LEU A 282 -15.55 9.89 5.87
N THR A 283 -16.71 10.19 6.44
CA THR A 283 -16.92 10.24 7.88
C THR A 283 -18.26 9.62 8.24
N THR A 284 -18.30 8.88 9.33
CA THR A 284 -19.50 8.21 9.82
C THR A 284 -19.76 8.54 11.30
N GLY A 285 -20.92 8.15 11.80
CA GLY A 285 -21.24 8.24 13.22
C GLY A 285 -20.57 7.17 14.08
N ASN A 286 -19.84 6.21 13.47
CA ASN A 286 -19.18 5.12 14.17
C ASN A 286 -17.67 5.34 14.26
N ALA A 287 -17.16 5.44 15.49
CA ALA A 287 -15.74 5.75 15.75
C ALA A 287 -14.78 4.66 15.21
N LEU A 288 -15.14 3.38 15.30
CA LEU A 288 -14.31 2.28 14.84
C LEU A 288 -14.19 2.27 13.30
N ILE A 289 -15.29 2.56 12.60
CA ILE A 289 -15.28 2.68 11.13
C ILE A 289 -14.49 3.92 10.72
N ASN A 290 -14.57 5.03 11.43
CA ASN A 290 -13.74 6.20 11.16
C ASN A 290 -12.25 5.90 11.38
N GLN A 291 -11.90 5.08 12.37
CA GLN A 291 -10.53 4.63 12.57
C GLN A 291 -10.07 3.72 11.42
N LEU A 292 -10.90 2.81 10.94
CA LEU A 292 -10.60 1.97 9.77
C LEU A 292 -10.35 2.82 8.51
N ILE A 293 -11.18 3.83 8.26
CA ILE A 293 -11.00 4.79 7.16
C ILE A 293 -9.66 5.54 7.33
N SER A 294 -9.37 6.03 8.53
CA SER A 294 -8.11 6.69 8.85
C SER A 294 -6.91 5.77 8.61
N ASN A 295 -6.98 4.51 9.05
CA ASN A 295 -5.94 3.50 8.84
C ASN A 295 -5.66 3.29 7.34
N THR A 296 -6.71 3.26 6.52
CA THR A 296 -6.60 3.13 5.06
C THR A 296 -5.89 4.34 4.44
N VAL A 297 -6.28 5.55 4.82
CA VAL A 297 -5.68 6.79 4.31
C VAL A 297 -4.21 6.91 4.73
N TRP A 298 -3.87 6.57 5.98
CA TRP A 298 -2.49 6.59 6.44
C TRP A 298 -1.65 5.48 5.81
N GLY A 299 -2.23 4.30 5.54
CA GLY A 299 -1.59 3.24 4.77
C GLY A 299 -1.21 3.72 3.36
N GLN A 300 -2.13 4.39 2.65
CA GLN A 300 -1.87 4.98 1.34
C GLN A 300 -0.77 6.05 1.39
N ARG A 301 -0.87 7.02 2.30
CA ARG A 301 0.14 8.09 2.45
C ARG A 301 1.53 7.54 2.69
N SER A 302 1.63 6.48 3.50
CA SER A 302 2.91 5.86 3.90
C SER A 302 3.55 5.02 2.82
N ASN A 303 2.78 4.53 1.85
CA ASN A 303 3.23 3.58 0.85
C ASN A 303 3.24 4.14 -0.58
N TYR A 304 2.59 5.27 -0.86
CA TYR A 304 2.72 5.94 -2.14
C TYR A 304 3.93 6.86 -2.11
N LEU A 305 5.11 6.30 -2.44
CA LEU A 305 6.44 6.92 -2.35
C LEU A 305 7.16 6.80 -3.69
N SER A 306 6.76 7.59 -4.68
CA SER A 306 7.15 7.52 -6.09
C SER A 306 6.65 6.28 -6.82
N ILE A 307 6.51 5.19 -6.11
CA ILE A 307 5.89 3.92 -6.48
C ILE A 307 4.97 3.47 -5.34
N PRO A 308 3.98 2.62 -5.58
CA PRO A 308 3.12 2.08 -4.53
C PRO A 308 3.85 0.94 -3.79
N THR A 309 4.66 1.27 -2.79
CA THR A 309 5.40 0.27 -2.01
C THR A 309 4.45 -0.55 -1.14
N ASP A 310 4.76 -1.84 -0.94
CA ASP A 310 3.99 -2.76 -0.09
C ASP A 310 4.03 -2.36 1.38
N CYS A 311 5.18 -1.93 1.85
CA CYS A 311 5.43 -1.59 3.26
C CYS A 311 6.55 -0.54 3.39
N PRO A 312 6.58 0.30 4.46
CA PRO A 312 7.60 1.34 4.60
C PRO A 312 8.72 1.00 5.60
N GLN A 313 8.62 -0.09 6.39
CA GLN A 313 9.42 -0.26 7.59
C GLN A 313 10.62 -1.21 7.47
N ARG A 314 10.54 -2.19 6.56
CA ARG A 314 11.56 -3.24 6.42
C ARG A 314 12.33 -3.10 5.09
N ASN A 315 13.29 -3.98 4.88
CA ASN A 315 14.09 -4.06 3.67
C ASN A 315 13.34 -4.74 2.49
N GLU A 316 12.17 -4.28 2.18
CA GLU A 316 11.34 -4.65 1.03
C GLU A 316 10.99 -3.37 0.27
N ARG A 317 9.91 -2.69 0.61
CA ARG A 317 9.52 -1.38 0.05
C ARG A 317 9.45 -1.42 -1.48
N LEU A 318 8.73 -2.42 -2.00
CA LEU A 318 8.63 -2.70 -3.42
C LEU A 318 7.23 -2.39 -3.93
N GLY A 319 7.15 -2.07 -5.22
CA GLY A 319 5.88 -1.90 -5.92
C GLY A 319 5.24 -3.25 -6.26
N TRP A 320 4.80 -4.00 -5.25
CA TRP A 320 4.05 -5.23 -5.44
C TRP A 320 2.73 -4.95 -6.15
N THR A 321 2.54 -5.64 -7.28
CA THR A 321 1.49 -5.26 -8.22
C THR A 321 0.11 -5.71 -7.77
N ALA A 322 -0.01 -6.83 -7.04
CA ALA A 322 -1.28 -7.26 -6.46
C ALA A 322 -1.78 -6.30 -5.38
N ASP A 323 -0.90 -5.88 -4.46
CA ASP A 323 -1.24 -4.90 -3.42
C ASP A 323 -1.87 -3.65 -4.02
N THR A 324 -1.29 -3.20 -5.13
CA THR A 324 -1.76 -2.00 -5.81
C THR A 324 -3.06 -2.25 -6.56
N GLN A 325 -3.17 -3.34 -7.32
CA GLN A 325 -4.38 -3.57 -8.13
C GLN A 325 -5.64 -3.73 -7.24
N VAL A 326 -5.52 -4.40 -6.08
CA VAL A 326 -6.65 -4.56 -5.16
C VAL A 326 -7.05 -3.25 -4.47
N PHE A 327 -6.14 -2.27 -4.41
CA PHE A 327 -6.34 -1.01 -3.70
C PHE A 327 -6.51 0.22 -4.61
N ALA A 328 -6.19 0.12 -5.89
CA ALA A 328 -6.10 1.26 -6.80
C ALA A 328 -7.38 2.12 -6.83
N GLU A 329 -8.56 1.52 -6.83
CA GLU A 329 -9.84 2.24 -6.82
C GLU A 329 -10.07 2.96 -5.48
N THR A 330 -9.81 2.30 -4.36
CA THR A 330 -9.83 2.93 -3.02
C THR A 330 -8.89 4.14 -2.96
N GLY A 331 -7.65 3.95 -3.41
CA GLY A 331 -6.63 4.99 -3.41
C GLY A 331 -7.03 6.20 -4.27
N SER A 332 -7.70 5.96 -5.39
CA SER A 332 -8.17 7.01 -6.32
C SER A 332 -9.39 7.78 -5.83
N PHE A 333 -10.13 7.25 -4.86
CA PHE A 333 -11.14 8.02 -4.15
C PHE A 333 -10.52 8.99 -3.13
N PHE A 334 -9.50 8.56 -2.39
CA PHE A 334 -8.88 9.39 -1.35
C PHE A 334 -7.90 10.41 -1.90
N ALA A 335 -7.27 10.13 -3.04
CA ALA A 335 -6.31 11.03 -3.67
C ALA A 335 -6.43 11.03 -5.20
N ASN A 336 -6.02 12.13 -5.83
CA ASN A 336 -5.79 12.15 -7.27
C ASN A 336 -4.50 11.37 -7.58
N THR A 337 -4.66 10.14 -8.03
CA THR A 337 -3.58 9.20 -8.33
C THR A 337 -3.24 9.12 -9.82
N ASP A 338 -3.85 9.93 -10.65
CA ASP A 338 -3.73 9.90 -12.10
C ASP A 338 -2.26 9.92 -12.55
N ARG A 339 -1.54 11.01 -12.27
CA ARG A 339 -0.11 11.15 -12.62
C ARG A 339 0.76 10.05 -11.97
N PHE A 340 0.44 9.65 -10.74
CA PHE A 340 1.16 8.61 -10.02
C PHE A 340 1.09 7.26 -10.76
N PHE A 341 -0.08 6.88 -11.22
CA PHE A 341 -0.29 5.64 -11.94
C PHE A 341 0.16 5.68 -13.41
N HIS A 342 0.11 6.84 -14.08
CA HIS A 342 0.72 6.99 -15.40
C HIS A 342 2.22 6.62 -15.38
N LYS A 343 2.96 7.11 -14.38
CA LYS A 343 4.36 6.75 -14.19
C LYS A 343 4.53 5.28 -13.84
N TRP A 344 3.75 4.77 -12.89
CA TRP A 344 3.95 3.40 -12.40
C TRP A 344 3.53 2.33 -13.41
N THR A 345 2.50 2.56 -14.21
CA THR A 345 2.13 1.65 -15.32
C THR A 345 3.20 1.62 -16.40
N ARG A 346 3.98 2.70 -16.58
CA ARG A 346 5.19 2.65 -17.40
C ARG A 346 6.23 1.70 -16.82
N ASP A 347 6.50 1.76 -15.51
CA ASP A 347 7.43 0.82 -14.87
C ASP A 347 7.01 -0.64 -15.09
N ILE A 348 5.70 -0.93 -15.08
CA ILE A 348 5.15 -2.26 -15.40
C ILE A 348 5.43 -2.63 -16.86
N ARG A 349 5.16 -1.72 -17.83
CA ARG A 349 5.40 -1.96 -19.27
C ARG A 349 6.86 -2.16 -19.61
N ASP A 350 7.75 -1.37 -18.99
CA ASP A 350 9.20 -1.41 -19.26
C ASP A 350 9.83 -2.77 -18.93
N THR A 351 9.14 -3.58 -18.14
CA THR A 351 9.58 -4.93 -17.72
C THR A 351 8.75 -6.05 -18.31
N GLN A 352 7.80 -5.75 -19.19
CA GLN A 352 6.99 -6.76 -19.86
C GLN A 352 7.87 -7.72 -20.67
N THR A 353 7.62 -9.03 -20.59
CA THR A 353 8.33 -10.03 -21.39
C THR A 353 7.96 -9.95 -22.89
N GLU A 354 8.77 -10.56 -23.76
CA GLU A 354 8.45 -10.67 -25.19
C GLU A 354 7.14 -11.45 -25.43
N LEU A 355 6.81 -12.41 -24.59
CA LEU A 355 5.56 -13.16 -24.64
C LEU A 355 4.35 -12.35 -24.16
N GLY A 356 4.57 -11.23 -23.49
CA GLY A 356 3.51 -10.38 -22.97
C GLY A 356 3.33 -10.43 -21.45
N GLY A 357 4.11 -11.24 -20.73
CA GLY A 357 4.02 -11.39 -19.29
C GLY A 357 4.36 -10.11 -18.53
N TYR A 358 3.52 -9.72 -17.57
CA TYR A 358 3.78 -8.62 -16.66
C TYR A 358 4.43 -9.08 -15.35
N PRO A 359 5.21 -8.19 -14.69
CA PRO A 359 5.91 -8.51 -13.45
C PRO A 359 4.98 -8.52 -12.23
N GLY A 360 5.36 -9.27 -11.20
CA GLY A 360 4.74 -9.20 -9.88
C GLY A 360 5.16 -7.99 -9.06
N VAL A 361 6.25 -7.32 -9.46
CA VAL A 361 6.82 -6.12 -8.81
C VAL A 361 7.25 -5.11 -9.88
N ALA A 362 6.92 -3.83 -9.69
CA ALA A 362 7.35 -2.76 -10.60
C ALA A 362 7.81 -1.49 -9.83
N PRO A 363 8.98 -0.88 -10.21
CA PRO A 363 9.91 -1.37 -11.20
C PRO A 363 10.55 -2.69 -10.78
N TYR A 364 10.84 -3.54 -11.76
CA TYR A 364 11.45 -4.83 -11.51
C TYR A 364 12.97 -4.71 -11.39
N GLY A 365 13.50 -4.92 -10.18
CA GLY A 365 14.93 -5.12 -10.01
C GLY A 365 15.28 -6.57 -10.36
N GLN A 366 16.36 -6.78 -11.10
CA GLN A 366 16.78 -8.14 -11.44
C GLN A 366 17.18 -8.92 -10.20
N TYR A 367 16.39 -9.93 -9.83
CA TYR A 367 16.63 -10.81 -8.68
C TYR A 367 17.39 -12.08 -9.04
N GLY A 368 18.20 -12.05 -10.05
CA GLY A 368 18.91 -13.21 -10.57
C GLY A 368 18.78 -13.36 -12.07
N ALA A 369 19.24 -14.48 -12.62
CA ALA A 369 19.43 -14.68 -14.02
C ALA A 369 18.15 -14.94 -14.85
N ALA A 370 16.98 -15.09 -14.22
CA ALA A 370 15.72 -15.29 -14.91
C ALA A 370 14.57 -14.55 -14.18
N PRO A 371 13.65 -13.93 -14.91
CA PRO A 371 12.45 -13.34 -14.32
C PRO A 371 11.52 -14.45 -13.83
N THR A 372 11.53 -14.70 -12.52
CA THR A 372 10.70 -15.74 -11.89
C THR A 372 9.41 -15.19 -11.26
N GLU A 373 9.23 -13.88 -11.29
CA GLU A 373 8.08 -13.19 -10.70
C GLU A 373 7.11 -12.66 -11.77
N MET A 374 7.17 -13.22 -12.98
CA MET A 374 6.30 -12.84 -14.09
C MET A 374 5.02 -13.69 -14.09
N MET A 375 3.95 -13.18 -14.68
CA MET A 375 2.70 -13.94 -14.89
C MET A 375 2.11 -14.60 -13.63
N ARG A 376 2.27 -13.97 -12.48
CA ARG A 376 1.59 -14.43 -11.28
C ARG A 376 0.16 -13.88 -11.27
N VAL A 377 -0.81 -14.76 -11.21
CA VAL A 377 -2.24 -14.43 -11.22
C VAL A 377 -2.59 -13.49 -10.05
N GLY A 378 -3.30 -12.43 -10.33
CA GLY A 378 -3.63 -11.36 -9.39
C GLY A 378 -2.52 -10.29 -9.26
N TRP A 379 -1.28 -10.61 -9.65
CA TRP A 379 -0.15 -9.67 -9.69
C TRP A 379 0.02 -9.09 -11.10
N ALA A 380 0.20 -9.94 -12.09
CA ALA A 380 0.39 -9.52 -13.47
C ALA A 380 -0.81 -8.72 -14.01
N ASP A 381 -1.99 -9.03 -13.56
CA ASP A 381 -3.28 -8.41 -13.94
C ASP A 381 -3.34 -6.90 -13.62
N ALA A 382 -2.46 -6.40 -12.74
CA ALA A 382 -2.30 -4.97 -12.50
C ALA A 382 -2.01 -4.16 -13.78
N GLY A 383 -1.36 -4.79 -14.76
CA GLY A 383 -1.08 -4.18 -16.08
C GLY A 383 -2.34 -3.83 -16.88
N VAL A 384 -3.48 -4.44 -16.56
CA VAL A 384 -4.80 -4.13 -17.15
C VAL A 384 -5.69 -3.40 -16.16
N ILE A 385 -5.75 -3.88 -14.91
CA ILE A 385 -6.68 -3.37 -13.89
C ILE A 385 -6.37 -1.93 -13.53
N VAL A 386 -5.09 -1.57 -13.32
CA VAL A 386 -4.74 -0.20 -12.91
C VAL A 386 -5.02 0.83 -14.00
N PRO A 387 -4.66 0.62 -15.27
CA PRO A 387 -5.10 1.50 -16.36
C PRO A 387 -6.62 1.64 -16.43
N TRP A 388 -7.38 0.55 -16.28
CA TRP A 388 -8.85 0.59 -16.29
C TRP A 388 -9.39 1.42 -15.11
N VAL A 389 -8.85 1.27 -13.90
CA VAL A 389 -9.24 2.06 -12.73
C VAL A 389 -8.99 3.55 -12.95
N VAL A 390 -7.81 3.93 -13.44
CA VAL A 390 -7.44 5.33 -13.70
C VAL A 390 -8.36 5.92 -14.77
N TRP A 391 -8.53 5.22 -15.88
CA TRP A 391 -9.47 5.63 -16.94
C TRP A 391 -10.89 5.84 -16.39
N LYS A 392 -11.41 4.89 -15.65
CA LYS A 392 -12.77 4.96 -15.06
C LYS A 392 -12.91 6.14 -14.09
N GLN A 393 -11.92 6.32 -13.21
CA GLN A 393 -11.98 7.36 -12.15
C GLN A 393 -11.75 8.77 -12.68
N PHE A 394 -10.82 8.94 -13.62
CA PHE A 394 -10.44 10.27 -14.08
C PHE A 394 -10.96 10.63 -15.48
N GLY A 395 -11.42 9.65 -16.26
CA GLY A 395 -11.93 9.84 -17.62
C GLY A 395 -10.83 10.19 -18.62
N ASP A 396 -9.57 9.89 -18.29
CA ASP A 396 -8.43 10.13 -19.14
C ASP A 396 -8.14 8.93 -20.02
N ASN A 397 -8.36 9.07 -21.33
CA ASN A 397 -8.06 8.02 -22.31
C ASN A 397 -6.56 7.85 -22.56
N SER A 398 -5.71 8.81 -22.17
CA SER A 398 -4.26 8.72 -22.44
C SER A 398 -3.62 7.54 -21.72
N ILE A 399 -4.09 7.19 -20.51
CA ILE A 399 -3.63 6.00 -19.81
C ILE A 399 -3.92 4.71 -20.58
N VAL A 400 -5.05 4.65 -21.29
CA VAL A 400 -5.41 3.53 -22.15
C VAL A 400 -4.51 3.51 -23.36
N ASP A 401 -4.33 4.66 -24.03
CA ASP A 401 -3.52 4.79 -25.24
C ASP A 401 -2.06 4.40 -24.98
N GLU A 402 -1.49 4.87 -23.87
CA GLU A 402 -0.11 4.58 -23.45
C GLU A 402 0.14 3.09 -23.14
N ASN A 403 -0.87 2.39 -22.63
CA ASN A 403 -0.74 1.00 -22.19
C ASN A 403 -1.28 -0.03 -23.20
N TRP A 404 -1.99 0.42 -24.26
CA TRP A 404 -2.79 -0.47 -25.11
C TRP A 404 -2.02 -1.63 -25.72
N GLU A 405 -0.90 -1.36 -26.38
CA GLU A 405 -0.10 -2.41 -27.05
C GLU A 405 0.43 -3.45 -26.05
N ALA A 406 0.80 -3.01 -24.86
CA ALA A 406 1.28 -3.90 -23.82
C ALA A 406 0.15 -4.75 -23.24
N MET A 407 -1.02 -4.14 -22.98
CA MET A 407 -2.22 -4.86 -22.52
C MET A 407 -2.69 -5.87 -23.59
N GLU A 408 -2.67 -5.51 -24.87
CA GLU A 408 -3.04 -6.41 -25.95
C GLU A 408 -2.11 -7.63 -26.04
N ARG A 409 -0.77 -7.43 -25.92
CA ARG A 409 0.17 -8.57 -25.86
C ARG A 409 -0.09 -9.47 -24.67
N PHE A 410 -0.32 -8.90 -23.48
CA PHE A 410 -0.66 -9.65 -22.28
C PHE A 410 -1.94 -10.47 -22.49
N MET A 411 -3.02 -9.85 -22.94
CA MET A 411 -4.29 -10.53 -23.16
C MET A 411 -4.23 -11.62 -24.23
N ASN A 412 -3.43 -11.43 -25.27
CA ASN A 412 -3.22 -12.48 -26.28
C ASN A 412 -2.53 -13.69 -25.64
N HIS A 413 -1.49 -13.48 -24.84
CA HIS A 413 -0.79 -14.55 -24.12
C HIS A 413 -1.68 -15.25 -23.11
N VAL A 414 -2.46 -14.50 -22.33
CA VAL A 414 -3.48 -15.05 -21.41
C VAL A 414 -4.53 -15.88 -22.16
N ASN A 415 -5.03 -15.40 -23.29
CA ASN A 415 -6.04 -16.10 -24.09
C ASN A 415 -5.50 -17.39 -24.72
N GLU A 416 -4.26 -17.37 -25.24
CA GLU A 416 -3.61 -18.54 -25.84
C GLU A 416 -3.37 -19.65 -24.79
N THR A 417 -2.90 -19.27 -23.62
CA THR A 417 -2.57 -20.19 -22.52
C THR A 417 -3.77 -20.54 -21.64
N LYS A 418 -4.93 -19.87 -21.78
CA LYS A 418 -6.08 -19.92 -20.86
C LYS A 418 -5.72 -19.51 -19.44
N TYR A 419 -4.62 -18.80 -19.29
CA TYR A 419 -3.99 -18.42 -18.03
C TYR A 419 -3.68 -19.63 -17.12
N ASP A 420 -3.40 -20.78 -17.75
CA ASP A 420 -3.01 -22.03 -17.09
C ASP A 420 -1.59 -21.88 -16.51
N HIS A 421 -1.45 -22.14 -15.20
CA HIS A 421 -0.17 -21.90 -14.52
C HIS A 421 0.95 -22.83 -15.02
N ALA A 422 0.64 -24.03 -15.47
CA ALA A 422 1.64 -24.97 -16.01
C ALA A 422 2.15 -24.50 -17.40
N ALA A 423 1.29 -23.88 -18.20
CA ALA A 423 1.69 -23.25 -19.47
C ALA A 423 2.63 -22.06 -19.23
N LEU A 424 2.47 -21.35 -18.12
CA LEU A 424 3.26 -20.18 -17.72
C LEU A 424 4.50 -20.52 -16.88
N ALA A 425 4.80 -21.79 -16.67
CA ALA A 425 5.81 -22.27 -15.73
C ALA A 425 7.22 -21.70 -15.98
N THR A 426 7.56 -21.39 -17.22
CA THR A 426 8.85 -20.76 -17.58
C THR A 426 8.98 -19.32 -17.10
N GLU A 427 7.86 -18.63 -16.90
CA GLU A 427 7.81 -17.22 -16.47
C GLU A 427 7.56 -17.08 -14.96
N ASN A 428 6.84 -18.00 -14.33
CA ASN A 428 6.46 -17.93 -12.92
C ASN A 428 7.20 -18.91 -11.99
N GLY A 429 8.13 -19.68 -12.51
CA GLY A 429 8.91 -20.63 -11.72
C GLY A 429 8.07 -21.78 -11.13
N ASN A 430 6.92 -22.12 -11.71
CA ASN A 430 5.97 -23.12 -11.23
C ASN A 430 5.42 -22.83 -9.82
N ASP A 431 5.26 -21.58 -9.44
CA ASP A 431 4.64 -21.21 -8.16
C ASP A 431 3.67 -20.03 -8.38
N GLN A 432 2.53 -20.06 -7.71
CA GLN A 432 1.55 -18.99 -7.67
C GLN A 432 1.30 -18.57 -6.23
N TYR A 433 0.98 -17.32 -6.02
CA TYR A 433 0.68 -16.79 -4.68
C TYR A 433 -0.76 -17.08 -4.26
N ALA A 434 -1.65 -17.37 -5.21
CA ALA A 434 -3.07 -17.63 -4.98
C ALA A 434 -3.75 -16.47 -4.22
N ASP A 435 -4.74 -16.76 -3.38
CA ASP A 435 -5.33 -15.75 -2.51
C ASP A 435 -4.42 -15.51 -1.30
N TRP A 436 -3.45 -14.60 -1.47
CA TRP A 436 -2.35 -14.36 -0.55
C TRP A 436 -2.83 -14.02 0.85
N LEU A 437 -2.32 -14.73 1.86
CA LEU A 437 -2.61 -14.56 3.27
C LEU A 437 -4.07 -14.87 3.67
N SER A 438 -4.78 -15.69 2.89
CA SER A 438 -6.10 -16.19 3.27
C SER A 438 -6.02 -17.16 4.46
N TYR A 439 -7.15 -17.36 5.12
CA TYR A 439 -7.33 -18.41 6.16
C TYR A 439 -8.04 -19.64 5.61
N GLU A 440 -8.13 -19.73 4.29
CA GLU A 440 -8.83 -20.82 3.62
C GLU A 440 -8.00 -22.11 3.51
N ALA A 441 -8.62 -23.21 3.12
CA ALA A 441 -7.99 -24.51 3.03
C ALA A 441 -6.77 -24.56 2.09
N LEU A 442 -6.76 -23.73 1.03
CA LEU A 442 -5.68 -23.63 0.04
C LEU A 442 -4.91 -22.32 0.19
N GLU A 443 -4.56 -21.97 1.43
CA GLU A 443 -3.83 -20.76 1.73
C GLU A 443 -2.39 -20.79 1.20
N SER A 444 -1.81 -19.61 0.98
CA SER A 444 -0.54 -19.44 0.27
C SER A 444 0.69 -20.02 0.98
N HIS A 445 0.65 -20.20 2.31
CA HIS A 445 1.77 -20.69 3.12
C HIS A 445 1.63 -22.15 3.54
N ALA A 446 0.50 -22.82 3.24
CA ALA A 446 0.33 -24.22 3.50
C ALA A 446 1.25 -25.08 2.58
N PRO A 447 1.57 -26.32 2.97
CA PRO A 447 2.37 -27.22 2.15
C PRO A 447 1.67 -27.55 0.82
N LYS A 448 2.05 -26.86 -0.25
CA LYS A 448 1.47 -26.99 -1.60
C LYS A 448 1.97 -28.22 -2.36
N PHE A 449 3.14 -28.75 -1.99
CA PHE A 449 3.81 -29.80 -2.71
C PHE A 449 3.97 -31.07 -1.87
N ASP A 450 3.74 -32.20 -2.50
CA ASP A 450 4.18 -33.49 -2.01
C ASP A 450 5.64 -33.71 -2.41
N LYS A 451 6.39 -34.47 -1.61
CA LYS A 451 7.77 -34.89 -1.90
C LYS A 451 7.82 -36.40 -1.94
N ASP A 452 8.35 -36.96 -3.02
CA ASP A 452 8.67 -38.39 -3.10
C ASP A 452 9.97 -38.74 -2.35
N ALA A 453 10.29 -40.03 -2.32
CA ALA A 453 11.50 -40.51 -1.65
C ALA A 453 12.82 -39.99 -2.23
N SER A 454 12.81 -39.47 -3.46
CA SER A 454 13.93 -38.82 -4.12
C SER A 454 14.03 -37.32 -3.80
N GLY A 455 13.01 -36.74 -3.12
CA GLY A 455 12.89 -35.32 -2.84
C GLY A 455 12.27 -34.52 -3.98
N LYS A 456 11.80 -35.18 -5.06
CA LYS A 456 11.09 -34.51 -6.16
C LYS A 456 9.76 -33.96 -5.64
N ARG A 457 9.52 -32.69 -5.93
CA ARG A 457 8.29 -31.98 -5.56
C ARG A 457 7.23 -32.16 -6.64
N THR A 458 6.00 -32.47 -6.25
CA THR A 458 4.82 -32.49 -7.13
C THR A 458 3.75 -31.63 -6.52
N LEU A 459 3.19 -30.70 -7.28
CA LEU A 459 2.10 -29.84 -6.83
C LEU A 459 0.88 -30.70 -6.50
N LYS A 460 0.22 -30.43 -5.37
CA LYS A 460 -1.00 -31.13 -4.98
C LYS A 460 -2.13 -30.73 -5.92
N LYS A 461 -2.96 -31.68 -6.30
CA LYS A 461 -4.05 -31.51 -7.25
C LYS A 461 -5.00 -30.36 -6.91
N ASP A 462 -5.34 -30.15 -5.63
CA ASP A 462 -6.24 -29.08 -5.25
C ASP A 462 -5.64 -27.71 -5.46
N TYR A 463 -4.30 -27.53 -5.26
CA TYR A 463 -3.60 -26.28 -5.58
C TYR A 463 -3.44 -26.07 -7.09
N ASP A 464 -3.18 -27.12 -7.85
CA ASP A 464 -3.14 -27.15 -9.30
C ASP A 464 -4.45 -26.56 -9.88
N GLU A 465 -5.57 -27.18 -9.53
CA GLU A 465 -6.91 -26.74 -9.94
C GLU A 465 -7.27 -25.33 -9.42
N TYR A 466 -6.80 -24.96 -8.23
CA TYR A 466 -7.09 -23.65 -7.65
C TYR A 466 -6.36 -22.53 -8.39
N TRP A 467 -5.11 -22.72 -8.75
CA TRP A 467 -4.35 -21.76 -9.51
C TRP A 467 -4.95 -21.52 -10.89
N ASP A 468 -5.35 -22.59 -11.59
CA ASP A 468 -6.01 -22.51 -12.89
C ASP A 468 -7.39 -21.83 -12.80
N TYR A 469 -8.13 -22.12 -11.73
CA TYR A 469 -9.41 -21.45 -11.47
C TYR A 469 -9.25 -19.95 -11.28
N LEU A 470 -8.27 -19.52 -10.48
CA LEU A 470 -7.98 -18.10 -10.30
C LEU A 470 -7.50 -17.47 -11.59
N GLY A 471 -6.61 -18.12 -12.33
CA GLY A 471 -6.14 -17.65 -13.64
C GLY A 471 -7.28 -17.41 -14.62
N ALA A 472 -8.11 -18.42 -14.82
CA ALA A 472 -9.28 -18.29 -15.71
C ALA A 472 -10.29 -17.22 -15.22
N SER A 473 -10.38 -17.00 -13.88
CA SER A 473 -11.25 -15.97 -13.31
C SER A 473 -10.73 -14.55 -13.63
N TYR A 474 -9.41 -14.33 -13.55
CA TYR A 474 -8.79 -13.07 -13.95
C TYR A 474 -8.83 -12.87 -15.47
N TRP A 475 -8.64 -13.91 -16.26
CA TRP A 475 -8.82 -13.84 -17.72
C TRP A 475 -10.20 -13.26 -18.10
N ALA A 476 -11.28 -13.70 -17.44
CA ALA A 476 -12.62 -13.17 -17.67
C ALA A 476 -12.75 -11.69 -17.23
N ILE A 477 -12.17 -11.32 -16.09
CA ILE A 477 -12.19 -9.94 -15.54
C ILE A 477 -11.43 -9.00 -16.48
N ASP A 478 -10.22 -9.33 -16.84
CA ASP A 478 -9.34 -8.50 -17.66
C ASP A 478 -9.91 -8.32 -19.07
N ALA A 479 -10.45 -9.38 -19.66
CA ALA A 479 -11.11 -9.30 -20.96
C ALA A 479 -12.33 -8.35 -20.94
N ALA A 480 -13.12 -8.36 -19.85
CA ALA A 480 -14.21 -7.43 -19.68
C ALA A 480 -13.73 -5.97 -19.52
N MET A 481 -12.65 -5.75 -18.78
CA MET A 481 -12.05 -4.42 -18.65
C MET A 481 -11.46 -3.89 -19.95
N MET A 482 -10.77 -4.74 -20.71
CA MET A 482 -10.27 -4.42 -22.06
C MET A 482 -11.39 -4.07 -23.02
N ARG A 483 -12.50 -4.81 -22.99
CA ARG A 483 -13.72 -4.50 -23.77
C ARG A 483 -14.21 -3.08 -23.47
N ASP A 484 -14.30 -2.71 -22.20
CA ASP A 484 -14.82 -1.40 -21.80
C ASP A 484 -13.91 -0.27 -22.29
N MET A 485 -12.58 -0.42 -22.10
CA MET A 485 -11.60 0.54 -22.61
C MET A 485 -11.58 0.60 -24.14
N ALA A 486 -11.70 -0.54 -24.83
CA ALA A 486 -11.77 -0.59 -26.30
C ALA A 486 -12.99 0.16 -26.84
N LYS A 487 -14.18 -0.02 -26.24
CA LYS A 487 -15.39 0.73 -26.59
C LYS A 487 -15.19 2.23 -26.46
N ALA A 488 -14.65 2.68 -25.34
CA ALA A 488 -14.45 4.10 -25.06
C ALA A 488 -13.45 4.77 -26.00
N THR A 489 -12.47 4.02 -26.49
CA THR A 489 -11.39 4.53 -27.36
C THR A 489 -11.55 4.18 -28.83
N GLY A 490 -12.69 3.60 -29.21
CA GLY A 490 -13.02 3.27 -30.61
C GLY A 490 -12.22 2.11 -31.21
N ARG A 491 -11.67 1.23 -30.37
CA ARG A 491 -10.94 0.03 -30.76
C ARG A 491 -11.86 -1.17 -30.95
N ASP A 492 -11.36 -2.30 -31.45
CA ASP A 492 -12.12 -3.54 -31.59
C ASP A 492 -12.46 -4.17 -30.23
N TRP A 493 -13.59 -3.78 -29.68
CA TRP A 493 -14.10 -4.30 -28.41
C TRP A 493 -14.72 -5.70 -28.55
N LYS A 494 -15.10 -6.13 -29.78
CA LYS A 494 -15.77 -7.42 -29.99
C LYS A 494 -14.85 -8.61 -29.74
N ALA A 495 -13.56 -8.45 -30.04
CA ALA A 495 -12.57 -9.46 -29.72
C ALA A 495 -12.50 -9.75 -28.21
N TYR A 496 -12.53 -8.70 -27.38
CA TYR A 496 -12.50 -8.84 -25.93
C TYR A 496 -13.84 -9.32 -25.35
N GLU A 497 -14.97 -8.97 -25.96
CA GLU A 497 -16.28 -9.54 -25.59
C GLU A 497 -16.32 -11.04 -25.85
N ALA A 498 -15.78 -11.50 -26.99
CA ALA A 498 -15.66 -12.92 -27.29
C ALA A 498 -14.73 -13.61 -26.28
N MET A 499 -13.58 -13.00 -26.00
CA MET A 499 -12.60 -13.52 -25.03
C MET A 499 -13.19 -13.67 -23.62
N ALA A 500 -13.94 -12.67 -23.12
CA ALA A 500 -14.64 -12.73 -21.84
C ALA A 500 -15.70 -13.83 -21.84
N THR A 501 -16.43 -14.00 -22.94
CA THR A 501 -17.43 -15.06 -23.11
C THR A 501 -16.78 -16.45 -23.07
N ASP A 502 -15.67 -16.63 -23.76
CA ASP A 502 -14.92 -17.89 -23.80
C ASP A 502 -14.35 -18.23 -22.41
N ALA A 503 -13.83 -17.24 -21.67
CA ALA A 503 -13.33 -17.45 -20.33
C ALA A 503 -14.44 -17.89 -19.35
N VAL A 504 -15.60 -17.24 -19.42
CA VAL A 504 -16.78 -17.65 -18.62
C VAL A 504 -17.26 -19.05 -18.98
N ALA A 505 -17.28 -19.40 -20.27
CA ALA A 505 -17.65 -20.73 -20.73
C ALA A 505 -16.65 -21.78 -20.22
N TYR A 506 -15.35 -21.50 -20.32
CA TYR A 506 -14.29 -22.36 -19.81
C TYR A 506 -14.40 -22.59 -18.30
N LEU A 507 -14.65 -21.55 -17.53
CA LEU A 507 -14.85 -21.65 -16.08
C LEU A 507 -16.06 -22.52 -15.72
N ARG A 508 -17.19 -22.34 -16.41
CA ARG A 508 -18.41 -23.13 -16.20
C ARG A 508 -18.18 -24.61 -16.51
N GLU A 509 -17.56 -24.89 -17.65
CA GLU A 509 -17.33 -26.26 -18.15
C GLU A 509 -16.35 -27.02 -17.26
N ASN A 510 -15.25 -26.42 -16.84
CA ASN A 510 -14.16 -27.12 -16.18
C ASN A 510 -14.31 -27.18 -14.65
N PHE A 511 -14.92 -26.18 -14.01
CA PHE A 511 -14.92 -26.06 -12.55
C PHE A 511 -16.29 -26.23 -11.90
N LEU A 512 -17.41 -26.05 -12.64
CA LEU A 512 -18.74 -26.13 -12.04
C LEU A 512 -19.52 -27.36 -12.51
N ILE A 513 -20.50 -27.75 -11.70
CA ILE A 513 -21.58 -28.66 -12.06
C ILE A 513 -22.92 -27.92 -12.11
N SER A 514 -23.95 -28.53 -12.65
CA SER A 514 -25.23 -27.87 -13.02
C SER A 514 -25.99 -27.28 -11.84
N ASP A 515 -25.76 -27.72 -10.60
CA ASP A 515 -26.40 -27.16 -9.41
C ASP A 515 -25.68 -25.95 -8.83
N GLY A 516 -24.60 -25.50 -9.47
CA GLY A 516 -23.75 -24.38 -9.03
C GLY A 516 -22.69 -24.78 -7.98
N SER A 517 -22.47 -26.07 -7.72
CA SER A 517 -21.33 -26.50 -6.91
C SER A 517 -20.05 -26.61 -7.76
N PHE A 518 -18.91 -26.53 -7.10
CA PHE A 518 -17.63 -26.82 -7.72
C PHE A 518 -17.39 -28.33 -7.83
N ARG A 519 -16.75 -28.75 -8.92
CA ARG A 519 -16.28 -30.14 -9.12
C ARG A 519 -15.28 -30.53 -8.05
N ASN A 520 -14.37 -29.61 -7.70
CA ASN A 520 -13.48 -29.77 -6.58
C ASN A 520 -14.23 -29.52 -5.27
N ALA A 521 -14.28 -30.55 -4.40
CA ALA A 521 -15.03 -30.48 -3.15
C ALA A 521 -14.47 -29.43 -2.18
N VAL A 522 -13.16 -29.18 -2.20
CA VAL A 522 -12.50 -28.20 -1.32
C VAL A 522 -13.00 -26.80 -1.62
N PHE A 523 -13.18 -26.42 -2.90
CA PHE A 523 -13.67 -25.10 -3.29
C PHE A 523 -15.07 -24.81 -2.73
N ASN A 524 -15.89 -25.81 -2.52
CA ASN A 524 -17.22 -25.65 -1.91
C ASN A 524 -17.16 -25.27 -0.42
N THR A 525 -15.99 -25.38 0.22
CA THR A 525 -15.76 -25.01 1.62
C THR A 525 -15.08 -23.66 1.76
N MET A 526 -14.68 -23.03 0.65
CA MET A 526 -13.94 -21.77 0.60
C MET A 526 -14.86 -20.61 0.21
N GLN A 527 -14.50 -19.38 0.62
CA GLN A 527 -15.21 -18.13 0.25
C GLN A 527 -14.74 -17.63 -1.12
N THR A 528 -13.44 -17.56 -1.34
CA THR A 528 -12.80 -16.98 -2.52
C THR A 528 -13.29 -17.57 -3.84
N PRO A 529 -13.38 -18.92 -4.04
CA PRO A 529 -13.91 -19.47 -5.27
C PRO A 529 -15.36 -19.06 -5.55
N ALA A 530 -16.22 -19.05 -4.52
CA ALA A 530 -17.61 -18.66 -4.67
C ALA A 530 -17.76 -17.15 -5.02
N LEU A 531 -16.90 -16.30 -4.46
CA LEU A 531 -16.87 -14.88 -4.77
C LEU A 531 -16.49 -14.64 -6.23
N PHE A 532 -15.42 -15.28 -6.74
CA PHE A 532 -15.05 -15.18 -8.15
C PHE A 532 -16.12 -15.73 -9.10
N ALA A 533 -16.80 -16.84 -8.72
CA ALA A 533 -17.89 -17.37 -9.51
C ALA A 533 -19.08 -16.40 -9.61
N LEU A 534 -19.45 -15.75 -8.52
CA LEU A 534 -20.51 -14.73 -8.50
C LEU A 534 -20.10 -13.46 -9.24
N LYS A 535 -18.86 -13.01 -9.05
CA LYS A 535 -18.28 -11.82 -9.72
C LYS A 535 -18.28 -11.99 -11.25
N ASN A 536 -17.88 -13.14 -11.74
CA ASN A 536 -17.83 -13.46 -13.18
C ASN A 536 -19.18 -13.95 -13.74
N GLY A 537 -20.26 -13.96 -12.95
CA GLY A 537 -21.57 -14.37 -13.41
C GLY A 537 -21.63 -15.83 -13.88
N LEU A 538 -20.86 -16.74 -13.25
CA LEU A 538 -20.79 -18.15 -13.67
C LEU A 538 -22.09 -18.93 -13.41
N VAL A 539 -22.92 -18.45 -12.51
CA VAL A 539 -24.16 -19.13 -12.07
C VAL A 539 -25.38 -18.21 -12.19
N GLU A 540 -26.52 -18.78 -12.55
CA GLU A 540 -27.80 -18.09 -12.72
C GLU A 540 -28.92 -18.92 -12.10
N GLY A 541 -30.10 -18.31 -11.87
CA GLY A 541 -31.29 -18.99 -11.35
C GLY A 541 -31.01 -19.81 -10.10
N GLN A 542 -31.49 -21.05 -10.06
CA GLN A 542 -31.34 -21.95 -8.90
C GLN A 542 -29.89 -22.24 -8.54
N ALA A 543 -28.98 -22.36 -9.50
CA ALA A 543 -27.54 -22.56 -9.24
C ALA A 543 -26.93 -21.38 -8.50
N LYS A 544 -27.33 -20.15 -8.81
CA LYS A 544 -26.95 -18.93 -8.08
C LYS A 544 -27.49 -18.93 -6.65
N GLU A 545 -28.78 -19.29 -6.47
CA GLU A 545 -29.37 -19.41 -5.14
C GLU A 545 -28.65 -20.44 -4.27
N ASN A 546 -28.31 -21.58 -4.86
CA ASN A 546 -27.55 -22.63 -4.17
C ASN A 546 -26.15 -22.15 -3.75
N MET A 547 -25.43 -21.45 -4.63
CA MET A 547 -24.09 -20.91 -4.35
C MET A 547 -24.13 -19.83 -3.27
N THR A 548 -25.05 -18.87 -3.36
CA THR A 548 -25.21 -17.82 -2.34
C THR A 548 -25.62 -18.41 -0.99
N ALA A 549 -26.49 -19.44 -0.97
CA ALA A 549 -26.84 -20.13 0.26
C ALA A 549 -25.67 -20.89 0.89
N ARG A 550 -24.77 -21.49 0.08
CA ARG A 550 -23.54 -22.11 0.59
C ARG A 550 -22.59 -21.06 1.16
N LEU A 551 -22.41 -19.96 0.45
CA LEU A 551 -21.54 -18.88 0.90
C LEU A 551 -22.04 -18.27 2.22
N ARG A 552 -23.36 -18.03 2.37
CA ARG A 552 -23.97 -17.60 3.66
C ARG A 552 -23.66 -18.60 4.79
N ARG A 553 -23.87 -19.88 4.57
CA ARG A 553 -23.54 -20.92 5.57
C ARG A 553 -22.05 -20.95 5.91
N ASN A 554 -21.17 -20.69 4.93
CA ASN A 554 -19.74 -20.60 5.19
C ASN A 554 -19.44 -19.45 6.18
N PHE A 555 -19.98 -18.24 5.97
CA PHE A 555 -19.83 -17.15 6.92
C PHE A 555 -20.40 -17.48 8.30
N GLU A 556 -21.56 -18.11 8.36
CA GLU A 556 -22.17 -18.54 9.63
C GLU A 556 -21.30 -19.53 10.39
N THR A 557 -20.71 -20.51 9.71
CA THR A 557 -19.82 -21.51 10.32
C THR A 557 -18.48 -20.95 10.76
N HIS A 558 -18.08 -19.77 10.24
CA HIS A 558 -16.88 -19.04 10.64
C HIS A 558 -17.22 -17.80 11.51
N ASP A 559 -18.28 -17.87 12.31
CA ASP A 559 -18.68 -16.80 13.22
C ASP A 559 -18.87 -15.42 12.52
N MET A 560 -19.32 -15.41 11.28
CA MET A 560 -19.42 -14.22 10.43
C MET A 560 -18.07 -13.51 10.25
N CYS A 561 -16.98 -14.27 10.19
CA CYS A 561 -15.66 -13.76 9.82
C CYS A 561 -15.33 -14.06 8.36
N LEU A 562 -14.59 -13.17 7.73
CA LEU A 562 -14.01 -13.43 6.42
C LEU A 562 -12.86 -14.46 6.54
N GLN A 563 -12.57 -15.16 5.44
CA GLN A 563 -11.45 -16.10 5.38
C GLN A 563 -10.50 -15.75 4.21
N THR A 564 -10.86 -14.74 3.43
CA THR A 564 -10.20 -14.36 2.20
C THR A 564 -8.83 -13.71 2.44
N GLY A 565 -7.94 -13.86 1.47
CA GLY A 565 -6.68 -13.14 1.36
C GLY A 565 -6.82 -11.86 0.52
N PHE A 566 -5.72 -11.41 -0.10
CA PHE A 566 -5.72 -10.15 -0.85
C PHE A 566 -6.71 -10.15 -2.02
N LEU A 567 -6.67 -11.20 -2.85
CA LEU A 567 -7.49 -11.27 -4.06
C LEU A 567 -8.98 -11.42 -3.73
N GLY A 568 -9.30 -12.34 -2.83
CA GLY A 568 -10.68 -12.58 -2.42
C GLY A 568 -11.29 -11.38 -1.68
N THR A 569 -10.52 -10.70 -0.80
CA THR A 569 -11.00 -9.54 -0.03
C THR A 569 -11.32 -8.35 -0.91
N SER A 570 -10.57 -8.13 -1.99
CA SER A 570 -10.81 -7.02 -2.92
C SER A 570 -12.19 -7.07 -3.58
N ILE A 571 -12.67 -8.28 -3.86
CA ILE A 571 -13.98 -8.49 -4.49
C ILE A 571 -15.08 -8.86 -3.49
N LEU A 572 -14.73 -9.16 -2.23
CA LEU A 572 -15.66 -9.66 -1.21
C LEU A 572 -16.90 -8.78 -1.05
N MET A 573 -16.69 -7.56 -0.57
CA MET A 573 -17.78 -6.67 -0.20
C MET A 573 -18.63 -6.23 -1.41
N PRO A 574 -18.02 -5.82 -2.56
CA PRO A 574 -18.79 -5.52 -3.76
C PRO A 574 -19.62 -6.69 -4.25
N THR A 575 -19.02 -7.89 -4.34
CA THR A 575 -19.71 -9.09 -4.84
C THR A 575 -20.87 -9.50 -3.94
N LEU A 576 -20.74 -9.38 -2.62
CA LEU A 576 -21.86 -9.63 -1.70
C LEU A 576 -23.01 -8.69 -1.97
N SER A 577 -22.77 -7.39 -2.09
CA SER A 577 -23.81 -6.39 -2.34
C SER A 577 -24.46 -6.53 -3.73
N GLU A 578 -23.68 -6.82 -4.77
CA GLU A 578 -24.17 -7.06 -6.14
C GLU A 578 -25.07 -8.31 -6.22
N ASN A 579 -24.93 -9.23 -5.26
CA ASN A 579 -25.71 -10.46 -5.20
C ASN A 579 -26.74 -10.50 -4.05
N GLY A 580 -27.15 -9.34 -3.53
CA GLY A 580 -28.23 -9.20 -2.54
C GLY A 580 -27.87 -9.72 -1.14
N MET A 581 -26.57 -9.71 -0.78
CA MET A 581 -26.06 -10.12 0.52
C MET A 581 -25.51 -8.91 1.32
N ASP A 582 -26.18 -7.75 1.22
CA ASP A 582 -25.80 -6.54 1.95
C ASP A 582 -25.77 -6.75 3.47
N ASP A 583 -26.67 -7.59 3.99
CA ASP A 583 -26.69 -7.97 5.40
C ASP A 583 -25.39 -8.66 5.86
N ILE A 584 -24.85 -9.55 5.03
CA ILE A 584 -23.55 -10.19 5.28
C ILE A 584 -22.42 -9.15 5.19
N ALA A 585 -22.40 -8.33 4.13
CA ALA A 585 -21.38 -7.31 3.95
C ALA A 585 -21.33 -6.35 5.15
N TRP A 586 -22.46 -5.86 5.60
CA TRP A 586 -22.52 -5.01 6.79
C TRP A 586 -22.07 -5.74 8.07
N ASN A 587 -22.43 -7.02 8.24
CA ASN A 587 -21.98 -7.80 9.40
C ASN A 587 -20.47 -8.03 9.39
N LEU A 588 -19.87 -8.27 8.24
CA LEU A 588 -18.41 -8.39 8.08
C LEU A 588 -17.70 -7.08 8.42
N LEU A 589 -18.24 -5.92 7.97
CA LEU A 589 -17.65 -4.62 8.30
C LEU A 589 -17.65 -4.35 9.80
N PHE A 590 -18.70 -4.77 10.53
CA PHE A 590 -18.82 -4.57 11.98
C PHE A 590 -18.28 -5.74 12.80
N GLN A 591 -17.71 -6.77 12.17
CA GLN A 591 -17.11 -7.90 12.88
C GLN A 591 -15.88 -7.45 13.67
N ARG A 592 -15.76 -7.93 14.92
CA ARG A 592 -14.65 -7.61 15.85
C ARG A 592 -13.81 -8.82 16.24
N LYS A 593 -14.23 -10.03 15.87
CA LYS A 593 -13.43 -11.24 16.06
C LYS A 593 -12.38 -11.36 14.96
N ASN A 594 -11.24 -11.99 15.22
CA ASN A 594 -10.24 -12.33 14.22
C ASN A 594 -10.73 -13.51 13.35
N PRO A 595 -10.61 -13.43 12.02
CA PRO A 595 -10.10 -12.32 11.20
C PRO A 595 -11.18 -11.27 10.87
N SER A 596 -10.87 -10.01 11.10
CA SER A 596 -11.71 -8.86 10.67
C SER A 596 -10.92 -7.54 10.69
N TRP A 597 -11.42 -6.52 9.99
CA TRP A 597 -10.82 -5.18 10.02
C TRP A 597 -10.87 -4.54 11.41
N LEU A 598 -11.99 -4.68 12.13
CA LEU A 598 -12.13 -4.04 13.43
C LEU A 598 -11.36 -4.76 14.54
N TYR A 599 -10.97 -6.01 14.35
CA TYR A 599 -10.05 -6.67 15.28
C TYR A 599 -8.72 -5.92 15.38
N SER A 600 -8.14 -5.52 14.24
CA SER A 600 -6.90 -4.73 14.25
C SER A 600 -7.11 -3.34 14.86
N VAL A 601 -8.24 -2.69 14.59
CA VAL A 601 -8.62 -1.40 15.21
C VAL A 601 -8.71 -1.52 16.73
N ASP A 602 -9.38 -2.54 17.25
CA ASP A 602 -9.50 -2.82 18.68
C ASP A 602 -8.15 -3.09 19.36
N ASN A 603 -7.18 -3.60 18.59
CA ASN A 603 -5.82 -3.84 19.04
C ASN A 603 -4.86 -2.68 18.73
N GLY A 604 -5.37 -1.47 18.51
CA GLY A 604 -4.61 -0.23 18.44
C GLY A 604 -3.97 0.06 17.08
N ALA A 605 -4.44 -0.58 15.99
CA ALA A 605 -3.99 -0.28 14.64
C ALA A 605 -4.28 1.17 14.27
N THR A 606 -3.27 1.85 13.71
CA THR A 606 -3.38 3.20 13.15
C THR A 606 -3.10 3.22 11.64
N THR A 607 -2.81 2.06 11.08
CA THR A 607 -2.67 1.74 9.65
C THR A 607 -3.24 0.35 9.40
N ILE A 608 -3.47 -0.01 8.14
CA ILE A 608 -3.89 -1.37 7.77
C ILE A 608 -2.72 -2.34 7.99
N TRP A 609 -3.00 -3.50 8.55
CA TRP A 609 -2.02 -4.56 8.76
C TRP A 609 -1.92 -5.49 7.55
N GLU A 610 -0.73 -6.06 7.31
CA GLU A 610 -0.46 -6.98 6.20
C GLU A 610 -1.27 -8.28 6.31
N ARG A 611 -1.44 -8.77 7.54
CA ARG A 611 -2.07 -10.06 7.81
C ARG A 611 -3.21 -9.89 8.80
N TRP A 612 -4.23 -10.71 8.68
CA TRP A 612 -5.29 -10.77 9.71
C TRP A 612 -4.74 -11.13 11.09
N ASN A 613 -3.64 -11.89 11.13
CA ASN A 613 -2.92 -12.29 12.33
C ASN A 613 -1.54 -11.62 12.47
N SER A 614 -1.38 -10.38 12.02
CA SER A 614 -0.15 -9.60 12.29
C SER A 614 0.12 -9.53 13.79
N TYR A 615 -0.93 -9.40 14.58
CA TYR A 615 -0.97 -9.59 16.01
C TYR A 615 -2.30 -10.24 16.40
N THR A 616 -2.27 -11.21 17.32
CA THR A 616 -3.46 -11.74 17.98
C THR A 616 -3.23 -11.86 19.48
N ILE A 617 -4.28 -11.68 20.26
CA ILE A 617 -4.20 -11.79 21.72
C ILE A 617 -3.73 -13.21 22.13
N GLU A 618 -4.18 -14.24 21.38
CA GLU A 618 -3.87 -15.64 21.67
C GLU A 618 -2.46 -16.05 21.26
N SER A 619 -1.93 -15.51 20.15
CA SER A 619 -0.67 -15.97 19.55
C SER A 619 0.42 -14.88 19.52
N GLY A 620 0.14 -13.68 20.01
CA GLY A 620 1.08 -12.55 20.00
C GLY A 620 1.44 -12.10 18.57
N MET A 621 2.69 -11.65 18.40
CA MET A 621 3.22 -11.10 17.15
C MET A 621 3.26 -12.13 16.02
N GLY A 622 3.09 -11.66 14.78
CA GLY A 622 3.19 -12.44 13.56
C GLY A 622 4.59 -12.95 13.27
N PRO A 623 4.78 -13.65 12.13
CA PRO A 623 6.08 -14.22 11.76
C PRO A 623 7.17 -13.14 11.60
N LYS A 624 8.38 -13.40 12.11
CA LYS A 624 9.53 -12.48 12.02
C LYS A 624 9.88 -12.03 10.60
N GLY A 625 9.74 -12.91 9.64
CA GLY A 625 10.18 -12.68 8.26
C GLY A 625 9.17 -11.96 7.38
N MET A 626 7.90 -11.96 7.76
CA MET A 626 6.81 -11.42 6.93
C MET A 626 5.67 -10.93 7.83
N ASN A 627 5.81 -9.70 8.28
CA ASN A 627 4.79 -9.02 9.06
C ASN A 627 5.01 -7.51 8.97
N SER A 628 4.02 -6.79 8.52
CA SER A 628 3.98 -5.33 8.51
C SER A 628 2.71 -4.85 9.18
N PHE A 629 2.82 -3.80 9.97
CA PHE A 629 1.67 -3.11 10.56
C PHE A 629 1.24 -1.90 9.72
N ASN A 630 1.86 -1.70 8.53
CA ASN A 630 1.52 -0.63 7.60
C ASN A 630 1.57 -1.15 6.15
N HIS A 631 0.46 -1.77 5.70
CA HIS A 631 0.35 -2.51 4.45
C HIS A 631 -1.06 -2.36 3.87
N TYR A 632 -1.25 -1.51 2.89
CA TYR A 632 -2.56 -0.94 2.51
C TYR A 632 -3.56 -1.89 1.83
N ALA A 633 -3.16 -3.08 1.36
CA ALA A 633 -3.99 -3.94 0.50
C ALA A 633 -5.41 -4.20 1.04
N TYR A 634 -5.55 -4.62 2.30
CA TYR A 634 -6.86 -4.83 2.93
C TYR A 634 -7.69 -3.56 3.17
N GLY A 635 -7.11 -2.38 2.95
CA GLY A 635 -7.83 -1.11 2.91
C GLY A 635 -8.77 -0.97 1.71
N CYS A 636 -8.73 -1.92 0.76
CA CYS A 636 -9.66 -2.03 -0.37
C CYS A 636 -11.14 -2.03 0.06
N VAL A 637 -11.46 -2.39 1.29
CA VAL A 637 -12.83 -2.28 1.85
C VAL A 637 -13.42 -0.88 1.76
N CYS A 638 -12.59 0.16 1.72
CA CYS A 638 -13.08 1.53 1.59
C CYS A 638 -13.66 1.84 0.21
N GLU A 639 -13.31 1.10 -0.85
CA GLU A 639 -14.00 1.16 -2.13
C GLU A 639 -15.49 0.87 -1.95
N TRP A 640 -15.83 -0.20 -1.22
CA TRP A 640 -17.22 -0.53 -0.93
C TRP A 640 -17.91 0.54 -0.09
N LEU A 641 -17.22 1.14 0.87
CA LEU A 641 -17.77 2.28 1.63
C LEU A 641 -18.12 3.46 0.73
N TRP A 642 -17.28 3.76 -0.28
CA TRP A 642 -17.55 4.81 -1.26
C TRP A 642 -18.68 4.43 -2.20
N LYS A 643 -18.62 3.25 -2.82
CA LYS A 643 -19.55 2.84 -3.90
C LYS A 643 -20.90 2.38 -3.36
N THR A 644 -20.92 1.73 -2.19
CA THR A 644 -22.13 1.13 -1.62
C THR A 644 -22.66 1.94 -0.44
N ALA A 645 -21.87 2.17 0.61
CA ALA A 645 -22.39 2.88 1.78
C ALA A 645 -22.70 4.36 1.47
N ALA A 646 -21.79 5.07 0.79
CA ALA A 646 -22.01 6.43 0.32
C ALA A 646 -22.80 6.48 -0.99
N GLY A 647 -22.76 5.41 -1.79
CA GLY A 647 -23.45 5.29 -3.06
C GLY A 647 -22.86 6.18 -4.16
N ILE A 648 -21.55 6.35 -4.23
CA ILE A 648 -20.87 7.14 -5.28
C ILE A 648 -20.03 6.22 -6.14
N ALA A 649 -20.42 5.98 -7.39
CA ALA A 649 -19.66 5.19 -8.34
C ALA A 649 -19.58 5.85 -9.71
N ALA A 650 -18.46 5.67 -10.42
CA ALA A 650 -18.32 6.08 -11.80
C ALA A 650 -19.07 5.12 -12.73
N ASP A 651 -19.63 5.64 -13.79
CA ASP A 651 -20.22 4.87 -14.88
C ASP A 651 -19.14 4.56 -15.92
N THR A 652 -18.95 3.29 -16.27
CA THR A 652 -17.96 2.86 -17.29
C THR A 652 -18.35 3.28 -18.71
N GLU A 653 -19.64 3.51 -19.01
CA GLU A 653 -20.06 4.05 -20.30
C GLU A 653 -19.71 5.55 -20.44
N THR A 654 -19.53 6.24 -19.31
CA THR A 654 -19.21 7.68 -19.26
C THR A 654 -18.23 7.97 -18.12
N PRO A 655 -16.95 7.59 -18.26
CA PRO A 655 -15.96 7.64 -17.20
C PRO A 655 -15.68 9.07 -16.70
N GLY A 656 -14.98 9.19 -15.57
CA GLY A 656 -14.60 10.47 -14.97
C GLY A 656 -15.75 11.19 -14.26
N PHE A 657 -16.80 10.47 -13.86
CA PHE A 657 -17.96 11.00 -13.13
C PHE A 657 -18.79 12.05 -13.91
N ARG A 658 -18.74 12.02 -15.24
CA ARG A 658 -19.65 12.81 -16.07
C ARG A 658 -21.09 12.28 -16.00
N HIS A 659 -21.23 10.97 -15.85
CA HIS A 659 -22.46 10.32 -15.40
C HIS A 659 -22.16 9.52 -14.13
N ILE A 660 -22.93 9.74 -13.07
CA ILE A 660 -22.67 9.19 -11.75
C ILE A 660 -23.74 8.15 -11.43
N ILE A 661 -23.31 6.98 -10.95
CA ILE A 661 -24.22 6.02 -10.36
C ILE A 661 -24.30 6.31 -8.86
N MET A 662 -25.49 6.72 -8.41
CA MET A 662 -25.73 6.99 -7.00
C MET A 662 -26.68 5.95 -6.42
N LYS A 663 -26.12 5.01 -5.62
CA LYS A 663 -26.85 3.87 -5.08
C LYS A 663 -26.45 3.61 -3.61
N PRO A 664 -26.84 4.47 -2.68
CA PRO A 664 -26.51 4.25 -1.26
C PRO A 664 -27.30 3.07 -0.66
N VAL A 665 -26.59 2.23 0.08
CA VAL A 665 -27.16 1.16 0.91
C VAL A 665 -26.89 1.52 2.38
N PRO A 666 -27.80 2.19 3.07
CA PRO A 666 -27.55 2.70 4.41
C PRO A 666 -27.70 1.60 5.49
N ASP A 667 -26.89 1.68 6.55
CA ASP A 667 -27.04 0.86 7.75
C ASP A 667 -27.10 1.74 9.01
N ARG A 668 -28.04 1.44 9.91
CA ARG A 668 -28.29 2.21 11.14
C ARG A 668 -27.10 2.23 12.10
N ARG A 669 -26.25 1.21 12.06
CA ARG A 669 -25.05 1.10 12.93
C ARG A 669 -24.00 2.17 12.64
N LEU A 670 -24.03 2.78 11.46
CA LEU A 670 -23.19 3.95 11.14
C LEU A 670 -23.71 5.25 11.77
N GLY A 671 -25.00 5.32 12.14
CA GLY A 671 -25.66 6.55 12.61
C GLY A 671 -25.87 7.57 11.49
N PHE A 672 -24.79 8.03 10.90
CA PHE A 672 -24.76 8.87 9.69
C PHE A 672 -23.55 8.51 8.82
N LEU A 673 -23.59 8.96 7.57
CA LEU A 673 -22.44 8.98 6.68
C LEU A 673 -22.38 10.32 5.97
N LYS A 674 -21.17 10.86 5.83
CA LYS A 674 -20.84 12.04 5.02
C LYS A 674 -19.68 11.72 4.12
N ALA A 675 -19.89 11.81 2.83
CA ALA A 675 -18.87 11.61 1.78
C ALA A 675 -18.76 12.88 0.94
N SER A 676 -17.52 13.29 0.68
CA SER A 676 -17.19 14.41 -0.22
C SER A 676 -16.04 13.98 -1.10
N TYR A 677 -16.25 13.98 -2.41
CA TYR A 677 -15.26 13.55 -3.40
C TYR A 677 -15.09 14.59 -4.50
N LYS A 678 -13.86 15.09 -4.64
CA LYS A 678 -13.46 15.99 -5.72
C LYS A 678 -13.04 15.17 -6.93
N SER A 679 -14.01 14.78 -7.74
CA SER A 679 -13.79 14.01 -8.96
C SER A 679 -13.22 14.87 -10.09
N ALA A 680 -12.84 14.23 -11.22
CA ALA A 680 -12.43 14.93 -12.44
C ALA A 680 -13.54 15.86 -12.98
N ALA A 681 -14.82 15.53 -12.77
CA ALA A 681 -15.96 16.33 -13.17
C ALA A 681 -16.35 17.42 -12.17
N GLY A 682 -15.78 17.42 -10.95
CA GLY A 682 -16.09 18.37 -9.88
C GLY A 682 -16.48 17.72 -8.57
N LEU A 683 -17.02 18.52 -7.64
CA LEU A 683 -17.34 18.06 -6.30
C LEU A 683 -18.65 17.27 -6.25
N ILE A 684 -18.56 16.03 -5.77
CA ILE A 684 -19.71 15.16 -5.48
C ILE A 684 -19.83 15.04 -3.96
N THR A 685 -21.04 15.16 -3.43
CA THR A 685 -21.33 14.89 -2.02
C THR A 685 -22.44 13.87 -1.87
N SER A 686 -22.36 13.05 -0.82
CA SER A 686 -23.42 12.15 -0.40
C SER A 686 -23.46 12.12 1.12
N GLU A 687 -24.54 12.64 1.71
CA GLU A 687 -24.70 12.75 3.16
C GLU A 687 -26.05 12.18 3.57
N TRP A 688 -26.05 11.14 4.38
CA TRP A 688 -27.28 10.58 4.90
C TRP A 688 -27.25 10.35 6.41
N LYS A 689 -28.43 10.34 7.01
CA LYS A 689 -28.66 10.00 8.42
C LYS A 689 -30.06 9.47 8.65
N TYR A 690 -30.22 8.76 9.74
CA TYR A 690 -31.54 8.38 10.28
C TYR A 690 -32.06 9.39 11.30
N ASP A 691 -33.36 9.64 11.26
CA ASP A 691 -34.12 10.39 12.25
C ASP A 691 -35.36 9.53 12.58
N GLY A 692 -35.27 8.72 13.63
CA GLY A 692 -36.18 7.60 13.84
C GLY A 692 -36.16 6.63 12.68
N ASP A 693 -37.33 6.37 12.10
CA ASP A 693 -37.47 5.49 10.91
C ASP A 693 -37.29 6.23 9.59
N ILE A 694 -37.09 7.54 9.63
CA ILE A 694 -36.91 8.36 8.43
C ILE A 694 -35.43 8.42 8.10
N TRP A 695 -35.08 7.87 6.94
CA TRP A 695 -33.79 8.08 6.33
C TRP A 695 -33.80 9.37 5.52
N LYS A 696 -32.85 10.26 5.77
CA LYS A 696 -32.68 11.55 5.10
C LYS A 696 -31.38 11.54 4.36
N TRP A 697 -31.41 11.85 3.08
CA TRP A 697 -30.24 11.87 2.21
C TRP A 697 -30.16 13.19 1.45
N HIS A 698 -28.97 13.81 1.49
CA HIS A 698 -28.61 15.00 0.71
C HIS A 698 -27.42 14.62 -0.19
N PHE A 699 -27.46 15.02 -1.45
CA PHE A 699 -26.37 14.78 -2.37
C PHE A 699 -26.24 15.91 -3.38
N SER A 700 -25.02 16.07 -3.93
CA SER A 700 -24.74 17.06 -4.97
C SER A 700 -24.11 16.41 -6.18
N ILE A 701 -24.48 16.89 -7.36
CA ILE A 701 -23.96 16.51 -8.66
C ILE A 701 -23.25 17.72 -9.25
N PRO A 702 -21.98 17.60 -9.69
CA PRO A 702 -21.22 18.74 -10.23
C PRO A 702 -21.84 19.30 -11.52
N GLU A 703 -21.51 20.53 -11.83
CA GLU A 703 -21.95 21.20 -13.06
C GLU A 703 -21.48 20.42 -14.30
N GLY A 704 -22.36 20.25 -15.28
CA GLY A 704 -22.07 19.47 -16.49
C GLY A 704 -22.20 17.96 -16.34
N SER A 705 -22.41 17.45 -15.12
CA SER A 705 -22.64 16.02 -14.87
C SER A 705 -24.12 15.69 -14.68
N THR A 706 -24.43 14.41 -14.82
CA THR A 706 -25.75 13.82 -14.52
C THR A 706 -25.57 12.62 -13.60
N ALA A 707 -26.66 12.18 -12.96
CA ALA A 707 -26.65 10.95 -12.18
C ALA A 707 -27.89 10.08 -12.43
N ILE A 708 -27.71 8.77 -12.34
CA ILE A 708 -28.78 7.82 -12.12
C ILE A 708 -28.81 7.44 -10.64
N VAL A 709 -29.96 7.61 -10.00
CA VAL A 709 -30.14 7.42 -8.56
C VAL A 709 -31.02 6.23 -8.30
N PHE A 710 -30.51 5.28 -7.53
CA PHE A 710 -31.22 4.11 -7.02
C PHE A 710 -31.51 4.33 -5.53
N LEU A 711 -32.76 4.19 -5.14
CA LEU A 711 -33.17 4.39 -3.75
C LEU A 711 -33.23 3.06 -2.99
N PRO A 712 -32.94 3.06 -1.67
CA PRO A 712 -32.92 1.84 -0.86
C PRO A 712 -34.30 1.18 -0.69
N ASP A 713 -35.38 1.85 -1.03
CA ASP A 713 -36.75 1.29 -1.01
C ASP A 713 -37.11 0.44 -2.24
N GLY A 714 -36.14 0.27 -3.18
CA GLY A 714 -36.33 -0.50 -4.40
C GLY A 714 -37.22 0.19 -5.47
N SER A 715 -37.54 1.46 -5.30
CA SER A 715 -38.27 2.24 -6.30
C SER A 715 -37.47 2.37 -7.60
N ALA A 716 -38.14 2.58 -8.73
CA ALA A 716 -37.51 2.70 -10.03
C ALA A 716 -36.43 3.81 -10.02
N PRO A 717 -35.25 3.58 -10.64
CA PRO A 717 -34.18 4.55 -10.66
C PRO A 717 -34.60 5.85 -11.36
N LYS A 718 -34.08 6.98 -10.89
CA LYS A 718 -34.38 8.31 -11.40
C LYS A 718 -33.12 9.02 -11.87
N LYS A 719 -33.27 9.76 -12.98
CA LYS A 719 -32.22 10.64 -13.49
C LYS A 719 -32.25 11.99 -12.78
N TYR A 720 -31.08 12.49 -12.42
CA TYR A 720 -30.86 13.81 -11.85
C TYR A 720 -29.82 14.58 -12.66
N VAL A 721 -30.00 15.89 -12.73
CA VAL A 721 -29.03 16.82 -13.33
C VAL A 721 -28.15 17.45 -12.24
N SER A 722 -27.16 18.23 -12.64
CA SER A 722 -26.31 19.01 -11.73
C SER A 722 -27.14 19.83 -10.71
N GLY A 723 -26.59 19.95 -9.50
CA GLY A 723 -27.21 20.67 -8.39
C GLY A 723 -27.27 19.86 -7.10
N SER A 724 -27.90 20.45 -6.08
CA SER A 724 -28.13 19.82 -4.77
C SER A 724 -29.54 19.24 -4.67
N HIS A 725 -29.60 18.02 -4.17
CA HIS A 725 -30.83 17.24 -4.10
C HIS A 725 -31.03 16.67 -2.69
N SER A 726 -32.31 16.37 -2.36
CA SER A 726 -32.68 15.79 -1.07
C SER A 726 -33.76 14.74 -1.24
N VAL A 727 -33.61 13.64 -0.52
CA VAL A 727 -34.57 12.54 -0.46
C VAL A 727 -34.89 12.23 1.00
N LYS A 728 -36.15 11.86 1.26
CA LYS A 728 -36.60 11.34 2.56
C LYS A 728 -37.39 10.07 2.32
N LEU A 729 -37.07 9.00 3.00
CA LEU A 729 -37.74 7.71 2.91
C LEU A 729 -38.02 7.17 4.31
N THR A 730 -39.11 6.50 4.49
CA THR A 730 -39.36 5.68 5.66
C THR A 730 -38.78 4.29 5.35
N LEU A 731 -37.67 3.95 5.95
CA LEU A 731 -37.07 2.61 5.83
C LEU A 731 -37.41 1.84 7.10
N GLY A 732 -38.04 0.67 6.95
CA GLY A 732 -38.35 -0.22 8.06
C GLY A 732 -37.09 -0.57 8.89
N LYS A 733 -37.33 -1.12 10.09
CA LYS A 733 -36.24 -1.56 11.00
C LYS A 733 -35.44 -2.69 10.37
#